data_c21c79329dcc25a3b25200878208c43f
#
_entry.id   c21c79329dcc25a3b25200878208c43f
#
_cell.length_a   1.000
_cell.length_b   1.000
_cell.length_c   1.000
_cell.angle_alpha   90.00
_cell.angle_beta   90.00
_cell.angle_gamma   90.00
#
_symmetry.space_group_name_H-M   'P 1'
#
loop_
_entity.id
_entity.type
_entity.pdbx_description
1 polymer ?
#
loop_
_entity_poly.entity_id
_entity_poly.type
_entity_poly.pdbx_seq_one_letter_code
_entity_poly.pdbx_strand_id
1 'polypeptide(L)'
;MKKSIIKFVVSIIVSIFLVGLLLNLVSGEHGDVSIATIVDAAKSAVMFYVAIYLVCQLFQTFFRAVRAKILLKSAGTEVKLTPMILVTFVRGAFVDMLPARIGELSYVALLKRGCGIAVADGLSSLSISVLFDFIGLLLVFAVALPLATNSISLVGSVIMLILLCVVGGVGIFYILPYFGKLAERVRNRFIQLPKFMVVLLNLLSDTATSVVAVRKSGKLLPVLLLSVCVRACKYIGLLFLFQAVVIPLSAELAAASSSQVVLALIGAEGSAALPVPSFMSFGTYETGGISAFKLMGFGEESLKFVVIAMFAMHFVSQIIDYSLGAISLIAFVWKTDGKTNPTVKATDGKRVVWQKLLSACVLLGTIVIALGFLFLSYRSFVKGGRLTPPEKGSSVEIPASEIEHRKAFVNGLQGRIVWSSNRDGLHSIYSQDIASGEITKLTNSGFTDTYPIISPDGKRFVFSRSTEPWVSLRNMSKWDTYLYDFEKGEECLLATNAFMAVWDPSGRSVVFMRNNASELVQATIIEENGVITTEDKVILKSGIAPIVEGTQITIPDINDTEPSLLVTLRGRMNYIASISKDGKKLQKIDSGCQAVWRKSGSTEFAYMNHPGKQKNSIFLCDVLDPPGKIFFDSESDYSHEYFPRFSPDGEWLVYGASTGGHEQDSCDYEIFLMNVETKQTLRITYNTSNDSWPDIFVSNIK
;
A
#
# COMPACT_ATOMS: atom_id res chain seq x y z
N MET A 1 6.60 -37.89 1.58
CA MET A 1 5.86 -36.99 0.69
C MET A 1 4.65 -36.38 1.35
N LYS A 2 3.62 -37.11 1.83
CA LYS A 2 2.39 -36.53 2.43
C LYS A 2 2.64 -35.49 3.55
N LYS A 3 3.55 -35.72 4.50
CA LYS A 3 3.88 -34.81 5.60
C LYS A 3 4.53 -33.49 5.12
N SER A 4 5.30 -33.49 4.02
CA SER A 4 5.91 -32.28 3.45
C SER A 4 4.89 -31.41 2.72
N ILE A 5 3.95 -32.04 2.01
CA ILE A 5 2.84 -31.34 1.33
C ILE A 5 1.94 -30.67 2.36
N ILE A 6 1.59 -31.35 3.45
CA ILE A 6 0.78 -30.77 4.53
C ILE A 6 1.47 -29.54 5.14
N LYS A 7 2.76 -29.60 5.44
CA LYS A 7 3.52 -28.45 5.97
C LYS A 7 3.54 -27.28 4.99
N PHE A 8 3.68 -27.55 3.70
CA PHE A 8 3.65 -26.53 2.65
C PHE A 8 2.27 -25.85 2.55
N VAL A 9 1.21 -26.65 2.54
CA VAL A 9 -0.18 -26.13 2.52
C VAL A 9 -0.47 -25.29 3.78
N VAL A 10 -0.07 -25.76 4.96
CA VAL A 10 -0.22 -25.03 6.22
C VAL A 10 0.53 -23.69 6.15
N SER A 11 1.74 -23.64 5.59
CA SER A 11 2.48 -22.38 5.51
C SER A 11 1.82 -21.37 4.56
N ILE A 12 1.20 -21.82 3.47
CA ILE A 12 0.40 -20.96 2.59
C ILE A 12 -0.80 -20.39 3.33
N ILE A 13 -1.55 -21.23 4.05
CA ILE A 13 -2.72 -20.80 4.83
C ILE A 13 -2.33 -19.77 5.89
N VAL A 14 -1.24 -20.02 6.62
CA VAL A 14 -0.74 -19.08 7.64
C VAL A 14 -0.34 -17.74 7.01
N SER A 15 0.33 -17.74 5.86
CA SER A 15 0.68 -16.50 5.17
C SER A 15 -0.55 -15.73 4.69
N ILE A 16 -1.53 -16.41 4.10
CA ILE A 16 -2.80 -15.77 3.68
C ILE A 16 -3.50 -15.16 4.89
N PHE A 17 -3.56 -15.88 6.01
CA PHE A 17 -4.17 -15.38 7.24
C PHE A 17 -3.44 -14.15 7.79
N LEU A 18 -2.09 -14.18 7.88
CA LEU A 18 -1.31 -13.05 8.39
C LEU A 18 -1.40 -11.81 7.49
N VAL A 19 -1.32 -12.01 6.18
CA VAL A 19 -1.49 -10.93 5.21
C VAL A 19 -2.90 -10.37 5.29
N GLY A 20 -3.93 -11.23 5.35
CA GLY A 20 -5.33 -10.81 5.48
C GLY A 20 -5.58 -10.05 6.80
N LEU A 21 -5.00 -10.52 7.91
CA LEU A 21 -5.09 -9.85 9.22
C LEU A 21 -4.45 -8.47 9.18
N LEU A 22 -3.22 -8.34 8.65
CA LEU A 22 -2.52 -7.06 8.53
C LEU A 22 -3.31 -6.06 7.69
N LEU A 23 -3.80 -6.51 6.55
CA LEU A 23 -4.57 -5.64 5.66
C LEU A 23 -5.91 -5.24 6.28
N ASN A 24 -6.57 -6.16 6.97
CA ASN A 24 -7.83 -5.85 7.69
C ASN A 24 -7.62 -4.88 8.85
N LEU A 25 -6.53 -5.04 9.62
CA LEU A 25 -6.18 -4.12 10.71
C LEU A 25 -5.90 -2.70 10.22
N VAL A 26 -5.35 -2.55 9.01
CA VAL A 26 -5.01 -1.24 8.44
C VAL A 26 -6.16 -0.67 7.60
N SER A 27 -6.95 -1.52 6.94
CA SER A 27 -8.11 -1.07 6.14
C SER A 27 -9.33 -0.70 6.99
N GLY A 28 -9.41 -1.17 8.26
CA GLY A 28 -10.56 -0.94 9.15
C GLY A 28 -10.66 0.49 9.70
N GLU A 29 -9.56 1.24 9.74
CA GLU A 29 -9.54 2.57 10.35
C GLU A 29 -9.13 3.71 9.39
N HIS A 30 -8.35 3.45 8.31
CA HIS A 30 -7.68 4.54 7.56
C HIS A 30 -7.56 4.37 6.04
N GLY A 31 -8.45 3.66 5.38
CA GLY A 31 -8.56 3.63 3.91
C GLY A 31 -7.90 2.44 3.20
N ASP A 32 -8.22 2.26 1.90
CA ASP A 32 -7.97 1.06 1.11
C ASP A 32 -6.50 0.71 0.89
N VAL A 33 -5.93 -0.11 1.75
CA VAL A 33 -4.75 -0.88 1.41
C VAL A 33 -5.21 -2.12 0.64
N SER A 34 -5.09 -2.08 -0.67
CA SER A 34 -5.48 -3.18 -1.56
C SER A 34 -4.25 -3.78 -2.25
N ILE A 35 -4.39 -5.00 -2.81
CA ILE A 35 -3.32 -5.55 -3.65
C ILE A 35 -3.08 -4.69 -4.89
N ALA A 36 -4.12 -4.07 -5.41
CA ALA A 36 -3.97 -3.16 -6.55
C ALA A 36 -3.01 -2.02 -6.19
N THR A 37 -3.19 -1.39 -5.02
CA THR A 37 -2.29 -0.32 -4.55
C THR A 37 -0.87 -0.82 -4.30
N ILE A 38 -0.69 -2.04 -3.76
CA ILE A 38 0.64 -2.66 -3.57
C ILE A 38 1.32 -2.94 -4.93
N VAL A 39 0.59 -3.51 -5.87
CA VAL A 39 1.11 -3.80 -7.22
C VAL A 39 1.44 -2.52 -7.97
N ASP A 40 0.62 -1.49 -7.84
CA ASP A 40 0.86 -0.20 -8.50
C ASP A 40 2.05 0.53 -7.86
N ALA A 41 2.21 0.46 -6.54
CA ALA A 41 3.41 0.94 -5.85
C ALA A 41 4.67 0.19 -6.33
N ALA A 42 4.60 -1.13 -6.51
CA ALA A 42 5.71 -1.91 -7.06
C ALA A 42 6.04 -1.55 -8.51
N LYS A 43 5.03 -1.26 -9.35
CA LYS A 43 5.22 -0.83 -10.75
C LYS A 43 5.77 0.61 -10.87
N SER A 44 5.37 1.49 -9.96
CA SER A 44 5.81 2.88 -9.93
C SER A 44 7.21 3.06 -9.30
N ALA A 45 7.82 1.97 -8.80
CA ALA A 45 9.14 2.01 -8.18
C ALA A 45 10.20 2.63 -9.08
N VAL A 46 11.03 3.50 -8.51
CA VAL A 46 12.11 4.20 -9.24
C VAL A 46 13.20 3.21 -9.65
N MET A 47 13.26 2.86 -10.93
CA MET A 47 14.12 1.80 -11.46
C MET A 47 15.62 2.01 -11.19
N PHE A 48 16.08 3.25 -11.05
CA PHE A 48 17.46 3.54 -10.68
C PHE A 48 17.82 2.94 -9.30
N TYR A 49 16.96 3.10 -8.30
CA TYR A 49 17.18 2.54 -6.96
C TYR A 49 16.99 1.02 -6.93
N VAL A 50 16.10 0.47 -7.75
CA VAL A 50 15.99 -0.98 -7.95
C VAL A 50 17.27 -1.56 -8.54
N ALA A 51 17.92 -0.86 -9.49
CA ALA A 51 19.21 -1.28 -10.05
C ALA A 51 20.33 -1.25 -8.97
N ILE A 52 20.35 -0.26 -8.09
CA ILE A 52 21.28 -0.22 -6.94
C ILE A 52 21.05 -1.43 -6.03
N TYR A 53 19.80 -1.77 -5.70
CA TYR A 53 19.47 -2.98 -4.95
C TYR A 53 20.04 -4.23 -5.61
N LEU A 54 19.82 -4.39 -6.93
CA LEU A 54 20.35 -5.53 -7.69
C LEU A 54 21.88 -5.62 -7.59
N VAL A 55 22.59 -4.51 -7.75
CA VAL A 55 24.06 -4.44 -7.62
C VAL A 55 24.50 -4.84 -6.20
N CYS A 56 23.83 -4.30 -5.17
CA CYS A 56 24.09 -4.67 -3.78
C CYS A 56 23.86 -6.17 -3.52
N GLN A 57 22.83 -6.78 -4.12
CA GLN A 57 22.52 -8.19 -4.01
C GLN A 57 23.60 -9.08 -4.67
N LEU A 58 24.13 -8.64 -5.82
CA LEU A 58 25.25 -9.33 -6.48
C LEU A 58 26.51 -9.28 -5.60
N PHE A 59 26.88 -8.13 -5.04
CA PHE A 59 28.03 -7.99 -4.15
C PHE A 59 27.83 -8.77 -2.83
N GLN A 60 26.66 -8.69 -2.24
CA GLN A 60 26.31 -9.47 -1.04
C GLN A 60 26.54 -10.97 -1.27
N THR A 61 26.05 -11.49 -2.37
CA THR A 61 26.22 -12.91 -2.73
C THR A 61 27.66 -13.26 -3.02
N PHE A 62 28.39 -12.39 -3.70
CA PHE A 62 29.82 -12.56 -3.93
C PHE A 62 30.60 -12.65 -2.61
N PHE A 63 30.39 -11.71 -1.67
CA PHE A 63 31.06 -11.73 -0.36
C PHE A 63 30.69 -12.99 0.46
N ARG A 64 29.43 -13.42 0.40
CA ARG A 64 29.00 -14.70 1.00
C ARG A 64 29.75 -15.89 0.41
N ALA A 65 29.88 -15.96 -0.91
CA ALA A 65 30.57 -17.05 -1.59
C ALA A 65 32.08 -17.08 -1.26
N VAL A 66 32.73 -15.90 -1.23
CA VAL A 66 34.14 -15.78 -0.84
C VAL A 66 34.34 -16.24 0.62
N ARG A 67 33.48 -15.77 1.53
CA ARG A 67 33.48 -16.18 2.94
C ARG A 67 33.32 -17.68 3.09
N ALA A 68 32.33 -18.28 2.43
CA ALA A 68 32.09 -19.73 2.47
C ALA A 68 33.28 -20.53 1.92
N LYS A 69 33.92 -20.03 0.85
CA LYS A 69 35.16 -20.66 0.31
C LYS A 69 36.30 -20.62 1.34
N ILE A 70 36.49 -19.49 2.06
CA ILE A 70 37.54 -19.42 3.12
C ILE A 70 37.24 -20.38 4.26
N LEU A 71 35.97 -20.49 4.68
CA LEU A 71 35.55 -21.40 5.75
C LEU A 71 35.78 -22.86 5.35
N LEU A 72 35.41 -23.29 4.16
CA LEU A 72 35.64 -24.62 3.64
C LEU A 72 37.14 -24.93 3.49
N LYS A 73 37.94 -23.97 3.03
CA LYS A 73 39.40 -24.13 2.94
C LYS A 73 40.02 -24.31 4.32
N SER A 74 39.54 -23.60 5.34
CA SER A 74 40.00 -23.78 6.74
C SER A 74 39.64 -25.14 7.33
N ALA A 75 38.62 -25.83 6.78
CA ALA A 75 38.24 -27.19 7.09
C ALA A 75 38.97 -28.23 6.22
N GLY A 76 39.94 -27.82 5.40
CA GLY A 76 40.72 -28.73 4.55
C GLY A 76 40.06 -29.02 3.18
N THR A 77 38.98 -28.35 2.81
CA THR A 77 38.24 -28.64 1.57
C THR A 77 38.37 -27.48 0.60
N GLU A 78 38.92 -27.71 -0.60
CA GLU A 78 39.04 -26.64 -1.64
C GLU A 78 37.89 -26.68 -2.64
N VAL A 79 37.28 -25.51 -2.85
CA VAL A 79 36.19 -25.31 -3.82
C VAL A 79 36.49 -24.11 -4.73
N LYS A 80 36.15 -24.26 -6.01
CA LYS A 80 36.24 -23.16 -6.97
C LYS A 80 35.20 -22.09 -6.65
N LEU A 81 35.53 -20.80 -6.86
CA LEU A 81 34.66 -19.67 -6.52
C LEU A 81 33.34 -19.66 -7.33
N THR A 82 33.39 -20.00 -8.62
CA THR A 82 32.20 -19.97 -9.47
C THR A 82 31.07 -20.91 -8.99
N PRO A 83 31.30 -22.20 -8.68
CA PRO A 83 30.26 -23.04 -8.08
C PRO A 83 29.76 -22.50 -6.75
N MET A 84 30.62 -21.89 -5.94
CA MET A 84 30.22 -21.28 -4.66
C MET A 84 29.26 -20.12 -4.85
N ILE A 85 29.50 -19.23 -5.83
CA ILE A 85 28.59 -18.12 -6.17
C ILE A 85 27.22 -18.69 -6.58
N LEU A 86 27.19 -19.66 -7.50
CA LEU A 86 25.96 -20.28 -7.97
C LEU A 86 25.18 -20.95 -6.83
N VAL A 87 25.85 -21.73 -5.98
CA VAL A 87 25.25 -22.37 -4.80
C VAL A 87 24.69 -21.33 -3.83
N THR A 88 25.37 -20.19 -3.67
CA THR A 88 24.93 -19.13 -2.74
C THR A 88 23.68 -18.42 -3.23
N PHE A 89 23.55 -18.13 -4.54
CA PHE A 89 22.31 -17.61 -5.11
C PHE A 89 21.12 -18.58 -4.94
N VAL A 90 21.35 -19.85 -5.26
CA VAL A 90 20.32 -20.89 -5.12
C VAL A 90 19.89 -21.03 -3.66
N ARG A 91 20.86 -21.01 -2.73
CA ARG A 91 20.56 -21.02 -1.28
C ARG A 91 19.66 -19.83 -0.91
N GLY A 92 19.99 -18.59 -1.36
CA GLY A 92 19.18 -17.40 -1.10
C GLY A 92 17.71 -17.63 -1.48
N ALA A 93 17.46 -18.01 -2.71
CA ALA A 93 16.09 -18.27 -3.19
C ALA A 93 15.36 -19.36 -2.37
N PHE A 94 16.05 -20.44 -1.98
CA PHE A 94 15.42 -21.50 -1.16
C PHE A 94 15.17 -21.09 0.29
N VAL A 95 16.03 -20.25 0.88
CA VAL A 95 15.86 -19.73 2.25
C VAL A 95 14.60 -18.89 2.34
N ASP A 96 14.38 -18.04 1.36
CA ASP A 96 13.22 -17.15 1.33
C ASP A 96 11.94 -17.89 0.95
N MET A 97 12.03 -18.93 0.09
CA MET A 97 10.88 -19.71 -0.35
C MET A 97 10.36 -20.70 0.69
N LEU A 98 11.25 -21.32 1.46
CA LEU A 98 10.87 -22.41 2.36
C LEU A 98 10.65 -21.91 3.80
N PRO A 99 9.55 -22.33 4.47
CA PRO A 99 9.23 -21.87 5.81
C PRO A 99 10.28 -22.29 6.82
N ALA A 100 10.41 -21.52 7.91
CA ALA A 100 11.32 -21.78 9.04
C ALA A 100 12.79 -21.94 8.61
N ARG A 101 13.21 -21.25 7.54
CA ARG A 101 14.60 -21.29 7.01
C ARG A 101 15.12 -22.68 6.65
N ILE A 102 14.26 -23.67 6.44
CA ILE A 102 14.68 -25.01 6.00
C ILE A 102 15.48 -24.94 4.69
N GLY A 103 15.27 -23.92 3.88
CA GLY A 103 16.04 -23.64 2.67
C GLY A 103 17.56 -23.55 2.86
N GLU A 104 18.05 -23.24 4.07
CA GLU A 104 19.49 -23.27 4.40
C GLU A 104 20.14 -24.63 4.09
N LEU A 105 19.40 -25.71 4.25
CA LEU A 105 19.91 -27.08 3.97
C LEU A 105 20.15 -27.31 2.48
N SER A 106 19.57 -26.51 1.59
CA SER A 106 19.82 -26.56 0.14
C SER A 106 21.30 -26.32 -0.17
N TYR A 107 21.96 -25.45 0.57
CA TYR A 107 23.38 -25.16 0.47
C TYR A 107 24.21 -26.44 0.66
N VAL A 108 23.96 -27.19 1.75
CA VAL A 108 24.68 -28.44 2.07
C VAL A 108 24.40 -29.50 1.01
N ALA A 109 23.14 -29.61 0.58
CA ALA A 109 22.75 -30.60 -0.43
C ALA A 109 23.42 -30.33 -1.80
N LEU A 110 23.48 -29.05 -2.22
CA LEU A 110 24.13 -28.65 -3.48
C LEU A 110 25.65 -28.87 -3.42
N LEU A 111 26.31 -28.52 -2.32
CA LEU A 111 27.73 -28.74 -2.13
C LEU A 111 28.07 -30.25 -2.17
N LYS A 112 27.26 -31.09 -1.52
CA LYS A 112 27.43 -32.53 -1.56
C LYS A 112 27.29 -33.09 -2.99
N ARG A 113 26.20 -32.73 -3.67
CA ARG A 113 25.89 -33.32 -4.99
C ARG A 113 26.71 -32.73 -6.13
N GLY A 114 27.01 -31.43 -6.10
CA GLY A 114 27.68 -30.74 -7.20
C GLY A 114 29.17 -30.51 -7.01
N CYS A 115 29.67 -30.50 -5.76
CA CYS A 115 31.09 -30.29 -5.44
C CYS A 115 31.75 -31.43 -4.72
N GLY A 116 31.03 -32.50 -4.35
CA GLY A 116 31.58 -33.66 -3.64
C GLY A 116 31.97 -33.40 -2.16
N ILE A 117 31.49 -32.30 -1.57
CA ILE A 117 31.87 -31.89 -0.21
C ILE A 117 31.11 -32.71 0.81
N ALA A 118 31.78 -33.12 1.88
CA ALA A 118 31.18 -33.85 2.99
C ALA A 118 30.07 -32.98 3.64
N VAL A 119 28.97 -33.62 4.05
CA VAL A 119 27.83 -32.94 4.70
C VAL A 119 28.28 -32.20 5.96
N ALA A 120 29.19 -32.78 6.74
CA ALA A 120 29.74 -32.19 7.94
C ALA A 120 30.45 -30.86 7.66
N ASP A 121 31.31 -30.81 6.64
CA ASP A 121 32.03 -29.57 6.26
C ASP A 121 31.07 -28.49 5.77
N GLY A 122 30.09 -28.89 4.95
CA GLY A 122 29.05 -27.98 4.48
C GLY A 122 28.21 -27.40 5.62
N LEU A 123 27.79 -28.23 6.57
CA LEU A 123 27.01 -27.83 7.72
C LEU A 123 27.80 -26.93 8.68
N SER A 124 29.07 -27.27 8.94
CA SER A 124 29.97 -26.47 9.76
C SER A 124 30.21 -25.09 9.17
N SER A 125 30.48 -24.98 7.85
CA SER A 125 30.66 -23.71 7.18
C SER A 125 29.37 -22.83 7.19
N LEU A 126 28.20 -23.48 7.10
CA LEU A 126 26.91 -22.84 7.23
C LEU A 126 26.69 -22.28 8.63
N SER A 127 26.90 -23.11 9.68
CA SER A 127 26.70 -22.69 11.07
C SER A 127 27.60 -21.54 11.47
N ILE A 128 28.87 -21.56 11.08
CA ILE A 128 29.79 -20.46 11.29
C ILE A 128 29.30 -19.19 10.52
N SER A 129 28.86 -19.34 9.29
CA SER A 129 28.35 -18.22 8.49
C SER A 129 27.16 -17.55 9.16
N VAL A 130 26.19 -18.31 9.68
CA VAL A 130 25.02 -17.80 10.40
C VAL A 130 25.43 -17.05 11.66
N LEU A 131 26.42 -17.59 12.41
CA LEU A 131 26.94 -16.97 13.62
C LEU A 131 27.58 -15.61 13.34
N PHE A 132 28.42 -15.53 12.32
CA PHE A 132 29.05 -14.26 11.92
C PHE A 132 28.05 -13.28 11.29
N ASP A 133 27.00 -13.76 10.62
CA ASP A 133 25.91 -12.94 10.13
C ASP A 133 25.15 -12.29 11.29
N PHE A 134 24.98 -13.01 12.41
CA PHE A 134 24.34 -12.47 13.61
C PHE A 134 25.20 -11.36 14.25
N ILE A 135 26.55 -11.54 14.33
CA ILE A 135 27.45 -10.45 14.79
C ILE A 135 27.32 -9.24 13.88
N GLY A 136 27.39 -9.43 12.58
CA GLY A 136 27.24 -8.34 11.60
C GLY A 136 25.90 -7.61 11.75
N LEU A 137 24.81 -8.32 12.06
CA LEU A 137 23.51 -7.73 12.35
C LEU A 137 23.55 -6.87 13.62
N LEU A 138 24.13 -7.38 14.71
CA LEU A 138 24.27 -6.63 15.96
C LEU A 138 25.09 -5.35 15.77
N LEU A 139 26.13 -5.38 14.91
CA LEU A 139 26.92 -4.20 14.59
C LEU A 139 26.10 -3.13 13.86
N VAL A 140 25.29 -3.54 12.85
CA VAL A 140 24.41 -2.62 12.14
C VAL A 140 23.34 -2.05 13.08
N PHE A 141 22.74 -2.87 13.92
CA PHE A 141 21.75 -2.45 14.90
C PHE A 141 22.32 -1.43 15.91
N ALA A 142 23.54 -1.69 16.43
CA ALA A 142 24.22 -0.82 17.38
C ALA A 142 24.57 0.57 16.79
N VAL A 143 24.74 0.68 15.47
CA VAL A 143 24.92 1.95 14.77
C VAL A 143 23.60 2.62 14.45
N ALA A 144 22.61 1.86 13.96
CA ALA A 144 21.34 2.41 13.51
C ALA A 144 20.47 2.93 14.66
N LEU A 145 20.42 2.23 15.80
CA LEU A 145 19.54 2.55 16.92
C LEU A 145 19.79 3.96 17.50
N PRO A 146 21.01 4.36 17.85
CA PRO A 146 21.25 5.70 18.38
C PRO A 146 20.98 6.82 17.39
N LEU A 147 21.26 6.58 16.10
CA LEU A 147 21.03 7.55 15.03
C LEU A 147 19.54 7.73 14.71
N ALA A 148 18.71 6.73 15.00
CA ALA A 148 17.27 6.80 14.74
C ALA A 148 16.49 7.44 15.88
N THR A 149 16.93 7.25 17.14
CA THR A 149 16.16 7.65 18.32
C THR A 149 16.62 8.97 18.93
N ASN A 150 17.78 9.49 18.52
CA ASN A 150 18.45 10.66 19.15
C ASN A 150 18.60 10.55 20.68
N SER A 151 18.36 9.35 21.25
CA SER A 151 18.25 9.12 22.69
C SER A 151 19.58 8.74 23.33
N ILE A 152 20.57 8.37 22.55
CA ILE A 152 21.88 7.88 23.02
C ILE A 152 22.98 8.78 22.43
N SER A 153 23.87 9.27 23.28
CA SER A 153 25.02 10.05 22.80
C SER A 153 25.94 9.23 21.89
N LEU A 154 26.66 9.89 20.98
CA LEU A 154 27.63 9.22 20.09
C LEU A 154 28.62 8.36 20.89
N VAL A 155 29.04 8.83 22.06
CA VAL A 155 29.93 8.10 22.97
C VAL A 155 29.26 6.84 23.50
N GLY A 156 28.00 6.90 23.92
CA GLY A 156 27.23 5.74 24.37
C GLY A 156 27.05 4.69 23.25
N SER A 157 26.86 5.14 22.01
CA SER A 157 26.76 4.26 20.83
C SER A 157 28.07 3.51 20.56
N VAL A 158 29.20 4.23 20.63
CA VAL A 158 30.54 3.65 20.44
C VAL A 158 30.84 2.63 21.55
N ILE A 159 30.52 2.95 22.81
CA ILE A 159 30.71 2.05 23.96
C ILE A 159 29.83 0.77 23.75
N MET A 160 28.57 0.93 23.39
CA MET A 160 27.65 -0.20 23.12
C MET A 160 28.19 -1.07 21.98
N LEU A 161 28.69 -0.47 20.91
CA LEU A 161 29.27 -1.17 19.77
C LEU A 161 30.49 -1.99 20.21
N ILE A 162 31.43 -1.38 20.96
CA ILE A 162 32.60 -2.08 21.48
C ILE A 162 32.17 -3.23 22.39
N LEU A 163 31.21 -2.98 23.30
CA LEU A 163 30.72 -4.01 24.22
C LEU A 163 30.13 -5.19 23.48
N LEU A 164 29.29 -4.94 22.48
CA LEU A 164 28.68 -5.99 21.63
C LEU A 164 29.74 -6.77 20.84
N CYS A 165 30.75 -6.08 20.30
CA CYS A 165 31.87 -6.74 19.62
C CYS A 165 32.68 -7.63 20.57
N VAL A 166 32.97 -7.12 21.79
CA VAL A 166 33.73 -7.86 22.80
C VAL A 166 32.92 -9.07 23.31
N VAL A 167 31.68 -8.84 23.74
CA VAL A 167 30.80 -9.91 24.25
C VAL A 167 30.51 -10.96 23.17
N GLY A 168 30.17 -10.53 21.95
CA GLY A 168 29.95 -11.44 20.82
C GLY A 168 31.23 -12.19 20.45
N GLY A 169 32.37 -11.53 20.37
CA GLY A 169 33.66 -12.14 20.10
C GLY A 169 34.07 -13.14 21.17
N VAL A 170 34.06 -12.74 22.45
CA VAL A 170 34.36 -13.66 23.58
C VAL A 170 33.40 -14.84 23.59
N GLY A 171 32.10 -14.59 23.42
CA GLY A 171 31.08 -15.65 23.36
C GLY A 171 31.38 -16.70 22.29
N ILE A 172 31.70 -16.26 21.09
CA ILE A 172 31.92 -17.16 19.94
C ILE A 172 33.28 -17.84 20.00
N PHE A 173 34.33 -17.10 20.36
CA PHE A 173 35.69 -17.65 20.24
C PHE A 173 36.21 -18.39 21.48
N TYR A 174 35.60 -18.16 22.63
CA TYR A 174 36.01 -18.78 23.88
C TYR A 174 34.89 -19.59 24.54
N ILE A 175 33.68 -19.08 24.61
CA ILE A 175 32.56 -19.75 25.28
C ILE A 175 32.01 -20.90 24.43
N LEU A 176 31.80 -20.69 23.13
CA LEU A 176 31.29 -21.73 22.25
C LEU A 176 32.20 -22.99 22.16
N PRO A 177 33.54 -22.87 22.02
CA PRO A 177 34.44 -24.00 22.12
C PRO A 177 34.36 -24.77 23.44
N TYR A 178 34.13 -24.07 24.55
CA TYR A 178 33.91 -24.69 25.85
C TYR A 178 32.63 -25.52 25.86
N PHE A 179 31.51 -24.98 25.36
CA PHE A 179 30.26 -25.70 25.21
C PHE A 179 30.35 -26.89 24.23
N GLY A 180 31.14 -26.76 23.17
CA GLY A 180 31.42 -27.87 22.26
C GLY A 180 32.08 -29.05 22.98
N LYS A 181 33.10 -28.78 23.80
CA LYS A 181 33.74 -29.82 24.63
C LYS A 181 32.78 -30.40 25.68
N LEU A 182 31.89 -29.57 26.25
CA LEU A 182 30.88 -30.03 27.19
C LEU A 182 29.86 -30.95 26.48
N ALA A 183 29.42 -30.56 25.28
CA ALA A 183 28.53 -31.38 24.45
C ALA A 183 29.12 -32.77 24.15
N GLU A 184 30.42 -32.83 23.83
CA GLU A 184 31.12 -34.11 23.65
C GLU A 184 31.13 -34.92 24.94
N ARG A 185 31.43 -34.32 26.09
CA ARG A 185 31.41 -35.01 27.38
C ARG A 185 30.03 -35.56 27.71
N VAL A 186 28.98 -34.78 27.52
CA VAL A 186 27.57 -35.17 27.72
C VAL A 186 27.23 -36.34 26.81
N ARG A 187 27.55 -36.24 25.52
CA ARG A 187 27.30 -37.33 24.56
C ARG A 187 27.99 -38.61 24.95
N ASN A 188 29.24 -38.53 25.40
CA ASN A 188 30.03 -39.70 25.77
C ASN A 188 29.64 -40.31 27.13
N ARG A 189 29.01 -39.52 28.01
CA ARG A 189 28.56 -39.94 29.34
C ARG A 189 27.20 -40.62 29.36
N PHE A 190 26.29 -40.21 28.42
CA PHE A 190 24.93 -40.71 28.35
C PHE A 190 24.75 -41.61 27.12
N ILE A 191 24.62 -42.95 27.36
CA ILE A 191 24.56 -43.98 26.30
C ILE A 191 23.21 -43.98 25.57
N GLN A 192 22.12 -43.47 26.19
CA GLN A 192 20.76 -43.45 25.63
C GLN A 192 20.19 -42.01 25.55
N LEU A 193 20.71 -41.24 24.62
CA LEU A 193 20.14 -39.92 24.32
C LEU A 193 19.11 -39.98 23.17
N PRO A 194 18.01 -39.20 23.22
CA PRO A 194 17.09 -39.07 22.09
C PRO A 194 17.84 -38.67 20.81
N LYS A 195 17.44 -39.20 19.66
CA LYS A 195 18.11 -38.95 18.36
C LYS A 195 18.26 -37.45 18.04
N PHE A 196 17.27 -36.63 18.37
CA PHE A 196 17.36 -35.20 18.15
C PHE A 196 18.43 -34.52 19.01
N MET A 197 18.62 -34.98 20.24
CA MET A 197 19.61 -34.46 21.19
C MET A 197 21.03 -34.80 20.74
N VAL A 198 21.24 -36.02 20.24
CA VAL A 198 22.52 -36.44 19.63
C VAL A 198 22.86 -35.54 18.44
N VAL A 199 21.88 -35.24 17.57
CA VAL A 199 22.09 -34.36 16.41
C VAL A 199 22.45 -32.92 16.88
N LEU A 200 21.78 -32.40 17.90
CA LEU A 200 22.03 -31.07 18.44
C LEU A 200 23.45 -31.00 19.09
N LEU A 201 23.83 -31.99 19.89
CA LEU A 201 25.15 -32.03 20.54
C LEU A 201 26.26 -32.17 19.49
N ASN A 202 26.06 -32.97 18.46
CA ASN A 202 27.02 -33.09 17.35
C ASN A 202 27.16 -31.77 16.61
N LEU A 203 26.05 -31.10 16.26
CA LEU A 203 26.06 -29.78 15.59
C LEU A 203 26.83 -28.75 16.42
N LEU A 204 26.62 -28.73 17.73
CA LEU A 204 27.30 -27.81 18.65
C LEU A 204 28.81 -28.12 18.70
N SER A 205 29.19 -29.38 18.84
CA SER A 205 30.58 -29.81 18.85
C SER A 205 31.30 -29.51 17.53
N ASP A 206 30.67 -29.86 16.39
CA ASP A 206 31.23 -29.63 15.04
C ASP A 206 31.40 -28.14 14.75
N THR A 207 30.42 -27.34 15.15
CA THR A 207 30.49 -25.85 15.01
C THR A 207 31.64 -25.29 15.86
N ALA A 208 31.76 -25.74 17.12
CA ALA A 208 32.81 -25.31 18.03
C ALA A 208 34.21 -25.69 17.48
N THR A 209 34.36 -26.90 16.98
CA THR A 209 35.61 -27.40 16.38
C THR A 209 35.99 -26.57 15.15
N SER A 210 35.02 -26.23 14.31
CA SER A 210 35.22 -25.43 13.12
C SER A 210 35.60 -23.99 13.45
N VAL A 211 35.04 -23.38 14.51
CA VAL A 211 35.44 -22.06 15.00
C VAL A 211 36.91 -22.06 15.48
N VAL A 212 37.31 -23.11 16.18
CA VAL A 212 38.72 -23.27 16.58
C VAL A 212 39.65 -23.40 15.37
N ALA A 213 39.24 -24.15 14.35
CA ALA A 213 40.01 -24.29 13.11
C ALA A 213 40.18 -22.96 12.37
N VAL A 214 39.10 -22.17 12.23
CA VAL A 214 39.15 -20.81 11.63
C VAL A 214 40.08 -19.89 12.45
N ARG A 215 40.00 -19.94 13.78
CA ARG A 215 40.88 -19.17 14.67
C ARG A 215 42.36 -19.57 14.47
N LYS A 216 42.64 -20.85 14.44
CA LYS A 216 44.02 -21.38 14.22
C LYS A 216 44.57 -21.03 12.83
N SER A 217 43.73 -20.97 11.81
CA SER A 217 44.13 -20.61 10.45
C SER A 217 44.44 -19.10 10.25
N GLY A 218 44.22 -18.25 11.25
CA GLY A 218 44.40 -16.79 11.16
C GLY A 218 43.39 -16.09 10.23
N LYS A 219 42.31 -16.77 9.81
CA LYS A 219 41.33 -16.24 8.85
C LYS A 219 40.10 -15.56 9.52
N LEU A 220 40.17 -15.34 10.82
CA LEU A 220 39.08 -14.81 11.62
C LEU A 220 38.69 -13.39 11.19
N LEU A 221 39.67 -12.50 11.06
CA LEU A 221 39.44 -11.11 10.65
C LEU A 221 38.88 -11.01 9.23
N PRO A 222 39.41 -11.68 8.19
CA PRO A 222 38.78 -11.73 6.88
C PRO A 222 37.34 -12.22 6.88
N VAL A 223 37.01 -13.25 7.68
CA VAL A 223 35.63 -13.78 7.78
C VAL A 223 34.69 -12.75 8.41
N LEU A 224 35.15 -12.06 9.47
CA LEU A 224 34.39 -11.00 10.11
C LEU A 224 34.14 -9.82 9.16
N LEU A 225 35.19 -9.32 8.49
CA LEU A 225 35.08 -8.21 7.54
C LEU A 225 34.11 -8.55 6.41
N LEU A 226 34.22 -9.75 5.83
CA LEU A 226 33.28 -10.22 4.80
C LEU A 226 31.85 -10.30 5.33
N SER A 227 31.64 -10.66 6.59
CA SER A 227 30.30 -10.71 7.20
C SER A 227 29.72 -9.31 7.38
N VAL A 228 30.54 -8.34 7.76
CA VAL A 228 30.14 -6.92 7.82
C VAL A 228 29.80 -6.42 6.41
N CYS A 229 30.61 -6.71 5.39
CA CYS A 229 30.32 -6.36 3.99
C CYS A 229 28.99 -6.97 3.51
N VAL A 230 28.73 -8.25 3.84
CA VAL A 230 27.46 -8.92 3.51
C VAL A 230 26.26 -8.17 4.12
N ARG A 231 26.36 -7.79 5.40
CA ARG A 231 25.27 -7.06 6.07
C ARG A 231 25.14 -5.62 5.58
N ALA A 232 26.25 -4.94 5.35
CA ALA A 232 26.24 -3.61 4.77
C ALA A 232 25.56 -3.59 3.39
N CYS A 233 25.98 -4.47 2.46
CA CYS A 233 25.35 -4.58 1.16
C CYS A 233 23.86 -4.92 1.25
N LYS A 234 23.45 -5.78 2.19
CA LYS A 234 22.06 -6.13 2.40
C LYS A 234 21.22 -4.91 2.78
N TYR A 235 21.60 -4.22 3.85
CA TYR A 235 20.78 -3.11 4.36
C TYR A 235 20.87 -1.86 3.47
N ILE A 236 22.00 -1.59 2.85
CA ILE A 236 22.12 -0.53 1.83
C ILE A 236 21.20 -0.86 0.66
N GLY A 237 21.24 -2.08 0.14
CA GLY A 237 20.35 -2.49 -0.95
C GLY A 237 18.87 -2.37 -0.59
N LEU A 238 18.46 -2.90 0.57
CA LEU A 238 17.08 -2.81 1.04
C LEU A 238 16.64 -1.37 1.32
N LEU A 239 17.53 -0.51 1.83
CA LEU A 239 17.26 0.92 2.00
C LEU A 239 16.93 1.59 0.66
N PHE A 240 17.75 1.34 -0.38
CA PHE A 240 17.48 1.87 -1.71
C PHE A 240 16.22 1.27 -2.33
N LEU A 241 15.93 -0.01 -2.09
CA LEU A 241 14.69 -0.63 -2.56
C LEU A 241 13.46 -0.03 -1.86
N PHE A 242 13.54 0.26 -0.57
CA PHE A 242 12.51 0.99 0.16
C PHE A 242 12.30 2.37 -0.45
N GLN A 243 13.38 3.14 -0.68
CA GLN A 243 13.31 4.45 -1.32
C GLN A 243 12.74 4.38 -2.73
N ALA A 244 13.05 3.32 -3.50
CA ALA A 244 12.49 3.12 -4.83
C ALA A 244 10.95 3.10 -4.82
N VAL A 245 10.37 2.51 -3.79
CA VAL A 245 8.91 2.36 -3.65
C VAL A 245 8.28 3.59 -3.01
N VAL A 246 8.90 4.18 -1.98
CA VAL A 246 8.25 5.24 -1.20
C VAL A 246 8.33 6.62 -1.84
N ILE A 247 9.35 6.92 -2.66
CA ILE A 247 9.46 8.22 -3.33
C ILE A 247 8.21 8.56 -4.16
N PRO A 248 7.66 7.66 -5.00
CA PRO A 248 6.42 7.95 -5.70
C PRO A 248 5.16 7.76 -4.84
N LEU A 249 5.26 7.17 -3.64
CA LEU A 249 4.12 6.77 -2.81
C LEU A 249 3.79 7.81 -1.73
N SER A 250 4.80 8.31 -1.01
CA SER A 250 4.62 9.23 0.13
C SER A 250 5.88 10.06 0.36
N ALA A 251 5.75 11.39 0.26
CA ALA A 251 6.85 12.32 0.52
C ALA A 251 7.34 12.24 1.97
N GLU A 252 6.43 12.03 2.93
CA GLU A 252 6.75 11.89 4.34
C GLU A 252 7.64 10.67 4.61
N LEU A 253 7.26 9.49 4.09
CA LEU A 253 8.07 8.27 4.23
C LEU A 253 9.38 8.35 3.45
N ALA A 254 9.42 9.05 2.33
CA ALA A 254 10.64 9.29 1.57
C ALA A 254 11.64 10.17 2.35
N ALA A 255 11.13 11.06 3.22
CA ALA A 255 11.93 11.90 4.12
C ALA A 255 12.36 11.19 5.42
N ALA A 256 11.89 9.96 5.69
CA ALA A 256 12.30 9.19 6.85
C ALA A 256 13.82 8.99 6.88
N SER A 257 14.44 9.10 8.06
CA SER A 257 15.87 8.95 8.17
C SER A 257 16.33 7.54 7.80
N SER A 258 17.48 7.43 7.14
CA SER A 258 18.03 6.13 6.73
C SER A 258 18.19 5.15 7.90
N SER A 259 18.48 5.66 9.10
CA SER A 259 18.59 4.86 10.33
C SER A 259 17.25 4.30 10.81
N GLN A 260 16.17 5.07 10.73
CA GLN A 260 14.81 4.59 11.02
C GLN A 260 14.39 3.49 10.06
N VAL A 261 14.61 3.69 8.76
CA VAL A 261 14.32 2.68 7.75
C VAL A 261 15.14 1.41 8.00
N VAL A 262 16.44 1.50 8.26
CA VAL A 262 17.30 0.34 8.57
C VAL A 262 16.82 -0.39 9.81
N LEU A 263 16.41 0.30 10.87
CA LEU A 263 15.84 -0.35 12.07
C LEU A 263 14.54 -1.09 11.76
N ALA A 264 13.67 -0.51 10.95
CA ALA A 264 12.44 -1.18 10.51
C ALA A 264 12.73 -2.44 9.70
N LEU A 265 13.74 -2.39 8.81
CA LEU A 265 14.19 -3.54 8.01
C LEU A 265 14.83 -4.63 8.89
N ILE A 266 15.54 -4.26 9.96
CA ILE A 266 16.06 -5.21 10.97
C ILE A 266 14.89 -5.86 11.71
N GLY A 267 13.86 -5.10 12.09
CA GLY A 267 12.63 -5.61 12.69
C GLY A 267 11.91 -6.61 11.79
N ALA A 268 11.78 -6.29 10.50
CA ALA A 268 11.19 -7.15 9.49
C ALA A 268 11.98 -8.48 9.34
N GLU A 269 13.30 -8.40 9.25
CA GLU A 269 14.17 -9.62 9.18
C GLU A 269 14.09 -10.46 10.46
N GLY A 270 14.06 -9.81 11.62
CA GLY A 270 13.94 -10.48 12.92
C GLY A 270 12.62 -11.24 13.04
N SER A 271 11.54 -10.63 12.63
CA SER A 271 10.21 -11.24 12.62
C SER A 271 10.12 -12.41 11.62
N ALA A 272 10.67 -12.26 10.41
CA ALA A 272 10.76 -13.32 9.41
C ALA A 272 11.65 -14.50 9.85
N ALA A 273 12.58 -14.28 10.79
CA ALA A 273 13.43 -15.33 11.33
C ALA A 273 12.74 -16.20 12.40
N LEU A 274 11.59 -15.79 12.92
CA LEU A 274 10.81 -16.57 13.87
C LEU A 274 10.34 -17.89 13.25
N PRO A 275 10.17 -18.96 14.04
CA PRO A 275 9.76 -20.27 13.54
C PRO A 275 8.26 -20.33 13.19
N VAL A 276 7.72 -19.25 12.65
CA VAL A 276 6.36 -19.19 12.13
C VAL A 276 6.35 -19.80 10.73
N PRO A 277 5.49 -20.79 10.45
CA PRO A 277 5.45 -21.44 9.15
C PRO A 277 4.76 -20.56 8.08
N SER A 278 5.30 -19.35 7.82
CA SER A 278 4.83 -18.49 6.74
C SER A 278 5.49 -18.87 5.41
N PHE A 279 4.72 -18.82 4.33
CA PHE A 279 5.22 -19.06 2.97
C PHE A 279 5.88 -17.78 2.46
N MET A 280 7.11 -17.88 1.98
CA MET A 280 7.91 -16.76 1.48
C MET A 280 8.06 -15.61 2.49
N SER A 281 7.89 -15.88 3.78
CA SER A 281 7.87 -14.90 4.88
C SER A 281 6.81 -13.80 4.78
N PHE A 282 5.85 -13.92 3.85
CA PHE A 282 4.74 -12.97 3.75
C PHE A 282 3.89 -12.96 5.02
N GLY A 283 3.54 -11.75 5.46
CA GLY A 283 2.84 -11.48 6.71
C GLY A 283 3.80 -11.33 7.89
N THR A 284 4.81 -12.17 8.05
CA THR A 284 5.77 -12.06 9.16
C THR A 284 6.79 -10.95 8.94
N TYR A 285 7.34 -10.82 7.73
CA TYR A 285 8.29 -9.78 7.38
C TYR A 285 7.66 -8.39 7.52
N GLU A 286 6.47 -8.21 6.95
CA GLU A 286 5.74 -6.94 6.98
C GLU A 286 5.35 -6.56 8.41
N THR A 287 4.83 -7.51 9.22
CA THR A 287 4.47 -7.26 10.62
C THR A 287 5.65 -6.69 11.41
N GLY A 288 6.84 -7.25 11.25
CA GLY A 288 8.03 -6.77 11.94
C GLY A 288 8.43 -5.36 11.54
N GLY A 289 8.38 -5.04 10.25
CA GLY A 289 8.70 -3.72 9.73
C GLY A 289 7.67 -2.66 10.15
N ILE A 290 6.38 -2.95 10.01
CA ILE A 290 5.28 -2.07 10.42
C ILE A 290 5.35 -1.78 11.92
N SER A 291 5.53 -2.83 12.74
CA SER A 291 5.67 -2.68 14.19
C SER A 291 6.85 -1.79 14.58
N ALA A 292 7.97 -1.90 13.86
CA ALA A 292 9.14 -1.07 14.11
C ALA A 292 8.87 0.41 13.75
N PHE A 293 8.21 0.70 12.63
CA PHE A 293 7.79 2.07 12.27
C PHE A 293 6.82 2.64 13.31
N LYS A 294 5.84 1.85 13.76
CA LYS A 294 4.90 2.26 14.82
C LYS A 294 5.63 2.59 16.13
N LEU A 295 6.58 1.77 16.54
CA LEU A 295 7.41 2.02 17.74
C LEU A 295 8.30 3.27 17.62
N MET A 296 8.65 3.68 16.41
CA MET A 296 9.41 4.91 16.14
C MET A 296 8.52 6.16 16.04
N GLY A 297 7.21 6.04 16.28
CA GLY A 297 6.29 7.17 16.37
C GLY A 297 5.68 7.61 15.03
N PHE A 298 5.74 6.78 14.00
CA PHE A 298 5.00 7.05 12.75
C PHE A 298 3.51 6.93 13.00
N GLY A 299 2.75 7.97 12.63
CA GLY A 299 1.30 8.04 12.82
C GLY A 299 0.54 7.04 11.94
N GLU A 300 -0.72 6.81 12.27
CA GLU A 300 -1.53 5.78 11.61
C GLU A 300 -1.75 6.04 10.11
N GLU A 301 -1.85 7.31 9.69
CA GLU A 301 -1.90 7.66 8.26
C GLU A 301 -0.64 7.26 7.49
N SER A 302 0.53 7.46 8.10
CA SER A 302 1.79 7.05 7.51
C SER A 302 1.93 5.53 7.49
N LEU A 303 1.32 4.82 8.47
CA LEU A 303 1.38 3.36 8.55
C LEU A 303 0.70 2.67 7.36
N LYS A 304 -0.34 3.23 6.77
CA LYS A 304 -0.93 2.68 5.52
C LYS A 304 0.09 2.65 4.38
N PHE A 305 0.85 3.72 4.22
CA PHE A 305 1.91 3.78 3.21
C PHE A 305 3.09 2.87 3.56
N VAL A 306 3.40 2.71 4.85
CA VAL A 306 4.40 1.73 5.33
C VAL A 306 3.97 0.31 4.94
N VAL A 307 2.71 -0.06 5.15
CA VAL A 307 2.19 -1.39 4.75
C VAL A 307 2.36 -1.60 3.25
N ILE A 308 1.89 -0.65 2.43
CA ILE A 308 2.02 -0.72 0.98
C ILE A 308 3.50 -0.84 0.57
N ALA A 309 4.38 -0.02 1.15
CA ALA A 309 5.80 -0.02 0.84
C ALA A 309 6.48 -1.33 1.23
N MET A 310 6.20 -1.87 2.43
CA MET A 310 6.79 -3.11 2.92
C MET A 310 6.39 -4.30 2.03
N PHE A 311 5.11 -4.41 1.66
CA PHE A 311 4.65 -5.46 0.74
C PHE A 311 5.22 -5.28 -0.67
N ALA A 312 5.22 -4.07 -1.22
CA ALA A 312 5.71 -3.81 -2.56
C ALA A 312 7.21 -4.07 -2.68
N MET A 313 8.03 -3.60 -1.73
CA MET A 313 9.46 -3.87 -1.73
C MET A 313 9.78 -5.34 -1.51
N HIS A 314 9.04 -6.04 -0.63
CA HIS A 314 9.21 -7.48 -0.43
C HIS A 314 8.90 -8.23 -1.71
N PHE A 315 7.81 -7.90 -2.39
CA PHE A 315 7.45 -8.50 -3.67
C PHE A 315 8.52 -8.29 -4.75
N VAL A 316 9.03 -7.07 -4.91
CA VAL A 316 10.09 -6.75 -5.87
C VAL A 316 11.39 -7.50 -5.54
N SER A 317 11.78 -7.55 -4.25
CA SER A 317 12.98 -8.29 -3.82
C SER A 317 12.86 -9.79 -4.12
N GLN A 318 11.70 -10.40 -3.87
CA GLN A 318 11.45 -11.81 -4.15
C GLN A 318 11.55 -12.14 -5.64
N ILE A 319 11.00 -11.30 -6.53
CA ILE A 319 11.11 -11.47 -7.98
C ILE A 319 12.60 -11.50 -8.40
N ILE A 320 13.41 -10.57 -7.89
CA ILE A 320 14.83 -10.48 -8.21
C ILE A 320 15.58 -11.71 -7.67
N ASP A 321 15.38 -12.06 -6.40
CA ASP A 321 16.12 -13.13 -5.74
C ASP A 321 15.79 -14.52 -6.31
N TYR A 322 14.52 -14.75 -6.66
CA TYR A 322 14.14 -16.00 -7.32
C TYR A 322 14.62 -16.09 -8.76
N SER A 323 14.62 -14.99 -9.50
CA SER A 323 15.17 -14.95 -10.86
C SER A 323 16.66 -15.27 -10.85
N LEU A 324 17.44 -14.64 -9.98
CA LEU A 324 18.86 -14.91 -9.81
C LEU A 324 19.12 -16.35 -9.34
N GLY A 325 18.31 -16.85 -8.40
CA GLY A 325 18.39 -18.22 -7.89
C GLY A 325 18.10 -19.27 -8.98
N ALA A 326 17.06 -19.04 -9.79
CA ALA A 326 16.68 -19.94 -10.88
C ALA A 326 17.75 -20.00 -11.98
N ILE A 327 18.24 -18.83 -12.44
CA ILE A 327 19.33 -18.75 -13.44
C ILE A 327 20.57 -19.46 -12.89
N SER A 328 20.91 -19.23 -11.62
CA SER A 328 22.07 -19.83 -10.99
C SER A 328 21.93 -21.35 -10.81
N LEU A 329 20.72 -21.85 -10.54
CA LEU A 329 20.45 -23.28 -10.46
C LEU A 329 20.65 -23.97 -11.81
N ILE A 330 20.14 -23.37 -12.88
CA ILE A 330 20.33 -23.87 -14.25
C ILE A 330 21.84 -23.90 -14.60
N ALA A 331 22.55 -22.80 -14.37
CA ALA A 331 23.99 -22.69 -14.63
C ALA A 331 24.81 -23.69 -13.78
N PHE A 332 24.42 -23.90 -12.50
CA PHE A 332 25.07 -24.85 -11.63
C PHE A 332 24.91 -26.30 -12.12
N VAL A 333 23.69 -26.65 -12.55
CA VAL A 333 23.39 -27.99 -13.10
C VAL A 333 24.22 -28.25 -14.34
N TRP A 334 24.27 -27.32 -15.31
CA TRP A 334 25.08 -27.46 -16.52
C TRP A 334 26.57 -27.62 -16.24
N LYS A 335 27.08 -26.89 -15.22
CA LYS A 335 28.52 -26.92 -14.89
C LYS A 335 28.96 -28.18 -14.13
N THR A 336 28.05 -28.83 -13.43
CA THR A 336 28.36 -30.01 -12.58
C THR A 336 28.15 -31.36 -13.29
N ASP A 337 27.34 -31.37 -14.38
CA ASP A 337 27.07 -32.64 -15.11
C ASP A 337 28.29 -33.27 -15.82
N GLY A 338 29.39 -32.54 -16.00
CA GLY A 338 30.65 -33.10 -16.57
C GLY A 338 31.55 -33.83 -15.59
N LYS A 339 31.17 -33.96 -14.31
CA LYS A 339 32.06 -34.48 -13.23
C LYS A 339 31.48 -35.59 -12.33
N THR A 340 30.38 -36.22 -12.71
CA THR A 340 29.87 -37.39 -11.98
C THR A 340 30.65 -38.62 -12.42
N ASN A 341 31.21 -39.32 -11.42
CA ASN A 341 31.96 -40.60 -11.44
C ASN A 341 31.98 -41.37 -12.77
N PRO A 342 33.17 -41.85 -13.24
CA PRO A 342 33.37 -42.56 -14.50
C PRO A 342 32.69 -43.93 -14.60
N THR A 343 31.87 -44.34 -13.64
CA THR A 343 31.19 -45.65 -13.61
C THR A 343 29.74 -45.64 -14.10
N VAL A 344 29.17 -44.49 -14.49
CA VAL A 344 27.82 -44.44 -15.07
C VAL A 344 27.92 -44.25 -16.58
N LYS A 345 27.42 -45.24 -17.33
CA LYS A 345 27.48 -45.33 -18.81
C LYS A 345 26.91 -44.06 -19.47
N ALA A 346 27.58 -43.61 -20.52
CA ALA A 346 27.31 -42.36 -21.28
C ALA A 346 25.89 -42.17 -21.87
N THR A 347 25.02 -43.17 -21.76
CA THR A 347 23.62 -43.11 -22.23
C THR A 347 22.66 -42.45 -21.24
N ASP A 348 23.05 -42.27 -19.97
CA ASP A 348 22.19 -41.67 -18.94
C ASP A 348 22.39 -40.14 -18.75
N GLY A 349 23.48 -39.58 -19.28
CA GLY A 349 23.83 -38.17 -19.08
C GLY A 349 22.74 -37.18 -19.60
N LYS A 350 22.25 -37.43 -20.82
CA LYS A 350 21.18 -36.56 -21.41
C LYS A 350 19.88 -36.68 -20.62
N ARG A 351 19.52 -37.90 -20.16
CA ARG A 351 18.29 -38.13 -19.39
C ARG A 351 18.35 -37.45 -18.01
N VAL A 352 19.52 -37.46 -17.38
CA VAL A 352 19.76 -36.79 -16.08
C VAL A 352 19.72 -35.28 -16.21
N VAL A 353 20.27 -34.68 -17.31
CA VAL A 353 20.19 -33.24 -17.60
C VAL A 353 18.75 -32.82 -17.83
N TRP A 354 17.99 -33.58 -18.64
CA TRP A 354 16.57 -33.32 -18.87
C TRP A 354 15.72 -33.43 -17.60
N GLN A 355 15.97 -34.40 -16.75
CA GLN A 355 15.26 -34.53 -15.47
C GLN A 355 15.57 -33.39 -14.51
N LYS A 356 16.79 -32.86 -14.50
CA LYS A 356 17.17 -31.72 -13.67
C LYS A 356 16.65 -30.41 -14.23
N LEU A 357 16.67 -30.21 -15.54
CA LEU A 357 16.04 -29.07 -16.21
C LEU A 357 14.54 -29.07 -15.98
N LEU A 358 13.90 -30.23 -16.12
CA LEU A 358 12.49 -30.41 -15.82
C LEU A 358 12.19 -30.10 -14.34
N SER A 359 13.05 -30.52 -13.42
CA SER A 359 12.90 -30.20 -11.98
C SER A 359 13.06 -28.72 -11.70
N ALA A 360 13.97 -28.01 -12.39
CA ALA A 360 14.11 -26.58 -12.27
C ALA A 360 12.92 -25.83 -12.86
N CYS A 361 12.42 -26.27 -14.03
CA CYS A 361 11.22 -25.71 -14.65
C CYS A 361 9.96 -25.99 -13.82
N VAL A 362 9.84 -27.19 -13.23
CA VAL A 362 8.75 -27.52 -12.29
C VAL A 362 8.83 -26.65 -11.05
N LEU A 363 10.03 -26.44 -10.49
CA LEU A 363 10.22 -25.56 -9.34
C LEU A 363 9.82 -24.12 -9.66
N LEU A 364 10.29 -23.60 -10.81
CA LEU A 364 9.92 -22.24 -11.27
C LEU A 364 8.42 -22.14 -11.54
N GLY A 365 7.84 -23.13 -12.21
CA GLY A 365 6.40 -23.22 -12.46
C GLY A 365 5.60 -23.29 -11.15
N THR A 366 6.08 -24.05 -10.16
CA THR A 366 5.43 -24.14 -8.84
C THR A 366 5.48 -22.80 -8.11
N ILE A 367 6.61 -22.06 -8.21
CA ILE A 367 6.73 -20.71 -7.63
C ILE A 367 5.75 -19.76 -8.31
N VAL A 368 5.68 -19.75 -9.64
CA VAL A 368 4.75 -18.89 -10.40
C VAL A 368 3.29 -19.25 -10.10
N ILE A 369 2.97 -20.56 -10.02
CA ILE A 369 1.63 -21.03 -9.69
C ILE A 369 1.28 -20.67 -8.23
N ALA A 370 2.22 -20.84 -7.28
CA ALA A 370 2.00 -20.50 -5.88
C ALA A 370 1.79 -18.98 -5.69
N LEU A 371 2.58 -18.15 -6.37
CA LEU A 371 2.40 -16.69 -6.39
C LEU A 371 1.07 -16.30 -7.04
N GLY A 372 0.72 -16.94 -8.17
CA GLY A 372 -0.55 -16.75 -8.85
C GLY A 372 -1.75 -17.18 -7.99
N PHE A 373 -1.63 -18.32 -7.29
CA PHE A 373 -2.67 -18.81 -6.38
C PHE A 373 -2.82 -17.91 -5.14
N LEU A 374 -1.71 -17.46 -4.55
CA LEU A 374 -1.69 -16.48 -3.47
C LEU A 374 -2.37 -15.17 -3.90
N PHE A 375 -2.05 -14.69 -5.10
CA PHE A 375 -2.66 -13.51 -5.70
C PHE A 375 -4.16 -13.71 -5.95
N LEU A 376 -4.58 -14.85 -6.52
CA LEU A 376 -5.99 -15.14 -6.81
C LEU A 376 -6.81 -15.40 -5.54
N SER A 377 -6.26 -16.15 -4.58
CA SER A 377 -6.93 -16.44 -3.30
C SER A 377 -7.11 -15.18 -2.48
N TYR A 378 -6.11 -14.31 -2.48
CA TYR A 378 -6.18 -13.02 -1.83
C TYR A 378 -7.18 -12.10 -2.55
N ARG A 379 -7.14 -12.02 -3.88
CA ARG A 379 -8.13 -11.26 -4.65
C ARG A 379 -9.56 -11.74 -4.37
N SER A 380 -9.75 -13.04 -4.16
CA SER A 380 -11.04 -13.64 -3.76
C SER A 380 -11.41 -13.28 -2.32
N PHE A 381 -10.44 -13.28 -1.41
CA PHE A 381 -10.63 -12.93 0.00
C PHE A 381 -10.95 -11.44 0.19
N VAL A 382 -10.23 -10.54 -0.50
CA VAL A 382 -10.44 -9.09 -0.45
C VAL A 382 -11.68 -8.65 -1.21
N LYS A 383 -12.01 -9.29 -2.36
CA LYS A 383 -13.30 -9.06 -3.03
C LYS A 383 -14.50 -9.65 -2.25
N GLY A 384 -14.25 -10.58 -1.32
CA GLY A 384 -15.28 -11.18 -0.46
C GLY A 384 -15.60 -10.36 0.78
N GLY A 385 -14.81 -9.36 1.13
CA GLY A 385 -15.22 -8.31 2.06
C GLY A 385 -16.31 -7.49 1.35
N ARG A 386 -17.56 -7.90 1.49
CA ARG A 386 -18.69 -7.04 1.13
C ARG A 386 -18.55 -5.81 2.00
N LEU A 387 -18.29 -4.64 1.37
CA LEU A 387 -18.64 -3.38 1.98
C LEU A 387 -20.10 -3.53 2.38
N THR A 388 -20.38 -3.56 3.67
CA THR A 388 -21.75 -3.62 4.17
C THR A 388 -22.33 -2.22 4.11
N PRO A 389 -23.63 -2.08 3.83
CA PRO A 389 -24.29 -0.79 3.96
C PRO A 389 -24.00 -0.24 5.37
N PRO A 390 -23.70 1.05 5.52
CA PRO A 390 -23.54 1.65 6.83
C PRO A 390 -24.81 1.50 7.64
N GLU A 391 -24.66 1.38 8.97
CA GLU A 391 -25.80 1.29 9.88
C GLU A 391 -26.58 2.60 9.89
N LYS A 392 -27.90 2.50 10.18
CA LYS A 392 -28.77 3.64 10.35
C LYS A 392 -28.29 4.49 11.53
N GLY A 393 -28.08 5.78 11.30
CA GLY A 393 -27.75 6.71 12.37
C GLY A 393 -28.93 7.10 13.25
N SER A 394 -28.65 7.79 14.33
CA SER A 394 -29.63 8.38 15.26
C SER A 394 -29.62 9.89 15.18
N SER A 395 -30.77 10.53 15.43
CA SER A 395 -30.85 11.99 15.57
C SER A 395 -30.11 12.46 16.81
N VAL A 396 -29.48 13.62 16.72
CA VAL A 396 -28.83 14.32 17.83
C VAL A 396 -29.69 15.52 18.18
N GLU A 397 -29.88 15.81 19.49
CA GLU A 397 -30.62 16.98 19.94
C GLU A 397 -29.89 18.27 19.57
N ILE A 398 -30.62 19.20 18.98
CA ILE A 398 -30.05 20.49 18.54
C ILE A 398 -29.99 21.42 19.76
N PRO A 399 -28.80 21.93 20.15
CA PRO A 399 -28.68 22.87 21.26
C PRO A 399 -29.53 24.13 21.03
N ALA A 400 -30.14 24.66 22.07
CA ALA A 400 -30.98 25.88 21.99
C ALA A 400 -30.18 27.08 21.42
N SER A 401 -28.89 27.18 21.75
CA SER A 401 -27.97 28.20 21.20
C SER A 401 -27.83 28.12 19.70
N GLU A 402 -27.82 26.89 19.16
CA GLU A 402 -27.70 26.67 17.68
C GLU A 402 -29.01 27.04 16.97
N ILE A 403 -30.16 26.86 17.61
CA ILE A 403 -31.46 27.27 17.06
C ILE A 403 -31.49 28.81 16.93
N GLU A 404 -31.05 29.53 17.97
CA GLU A 404 -30.98 30.99 17.95
C GLU A 404 -29.94 31.52 16.93
N HIS A 405 -28.76 30.90 16.93
CA HIS A 405 -27.71 31.20 15.95
C HIS A 405 -28.23 31.04 14.53
N ARG A 406 -28.93 29.95 14.25
CA ARG A 406 -29.53 29.69 12.94
C ARG A 406 -30.44 30.82 12.51
N LYS A 407 -31.40 31.24 13.35
CA LYS A 407 -32.35 32.32 13.02
C LYS A 407 -31.64 33.63 12.64
N ALA A 408 -30.57 33.96 13.37
CA ALA A 408 -29.77 35.16 13.07
C ALA A 408 -28.97 34.97 11.79
N PHE A 409 -28.38 33.80 11.56
CA PHE A 409 -27.50 33.53 10.44
C PHE A 409 -28.23 33.49 9.08
N VAL A 410 -29.42 32.87 9.04
CA VAL A 410 -30.19 32.74 7.80
C VAL A 410 -31.22 33.89 7.60
N ASN A 411 -31.17 34.95 8.41
CA ASN A 411 -32.14 36.03 8.35
C ASN A 411 -32.19 36.68 6.95
N GLY A 412 -33.35 36.58 6.30
CA GLY A 412 -33.58 37.10 4.95
C GLY A 412 -33.05 36.19 3.82
N LEU A 413 -32.42 35.07 4.13
CA LEU A 413 -31.93 34.12 3.12
C LEU A 413 -33.06 33.16 2.74
N GLN A 414 -33.35 33.08 1.42
CA GLN A 414 -34.34 32.16 0.87
C GLN A 414 -33.67 31.20 -0.10
N GLY A 415 -34.11 29.95 -0.10
CA GLY A 415 -33.55 28.94 -0.98
C GLY A 415 -33.62 27.54 -0.34
N ARG A 416 -32.88 26.66 -0.89
CA ARG A 416 -32.81 25.26 -0.42
C ARG A 416 -31.41 24.66 -0.46
N ILE A 417 -31.17 23.74 0.45
CA ILE A 417 -29.99 22.86 0.43
C ILE A 417 -30.50 21.46 0.16
N VAL A 418 -29.84 20.69 -0.70
CA VAL A 418 -30.08 19.26 -0.95
C VAL A 418 -28.85 18.47 -0.58
N TRP A 419 -29.01 17.23 -0.10
CA TRP A 419 -27.90 16.34 0.24
C TRP A 419 -28.33 14.88 0.22
N SER A 420 -27.37 13.98 0.21
CA SER A 420 -27.57 12.54 0.36
C SER A 420 -27.43 12.14 1.83
N SER A 421 -28.35 11.34 2.36
CA SER A 421 -28.35 10.88 3.76
C SER A 421 -28.83 9.46 3.91
N ASN A 422 -28.16 8.67 4.76
CA ASN A 422 -28.58 7.32 5.11
C ASN A 422 -29.37 7.24 6.44
N ARG A 423 -29.91 8.36 6.94
CA ARG A 423 -30.66 8.44 8.21
C ARG A 423 -31.83 7.47 8.33
N ASP A 424 -32.40 7.05 7.21
CA ASP A 424 -33.49 6.06 7.15
C ASP A 424 -33.02 4.67 6.68
N GLY A 425 -31.72 4.44 6.59
CA GLY A 425 -31.11 3.18 6.15
C GLY A 425 -30.24 3.37 4.90
N LEU A 426 -30.79 3.17 3.69
CA LEU A 426 -30.08 3.47 2.44
C LEU A 426 -30.08 4.98 2.21
N HIS A 427 -29.05 5.47 1.52
CA HIS A 427 -28.97 6.87 1.14
C HIS A 427 -30.17 7.27 0.26
N SER A 428 -30.82 8.35 0.65
CA SER A 428 -31.86 9.05 -0.10
C SER A 428 -31.52 10.53 -0.18
N ILE A 429 -32.11 11.25 -1.13
CA ILE A 429 -31.94 12.69 -1.24
C ILE A 429 -32.93 13.39 -0.32
N TYR A 430 -32.40 14.29 0.49
CA TYR A 430 -33.13 15.18 1.38
C TYR A 430 -32.97 16.63 0.93
N SER A 431 -33.95 17.44 1.24
CA SER A 431 -33.93 18.90 1.02
C SER A 431 -34.26 19.61 2.33
N GLN A 432 -33.63 20.75 2.56
CA GLN A 432 -34.01 21.68 3.61
C GLN A 432 -34.32 23.05 3.01
N ASP A 433 -35.47 23.58 3.33
CA ASP A 433 -35.75 25.00 3.13
C ASP A 433 -34.90 25.85 4.09
N ILE A 434 -34.12 26.78 3.56
CA ILE A 434 -33.16 27.56 4.35
C ILE A 434 -33.85 28.43 5.39
N ALA A 435 -34.93 29.09 5.00
CA ALA A 435 -35.63 30.04 5.84
C ALA A 435 -36.39 29.36 6.99
N SER A 436 -37.18 28.32 6.69
CA SER A 436 -37.99 27.62 7.69
C SER A 436 -37.19 26.56 8.46
N GLY A 437 -36.15 25.98 7.83
CA GLY A 437 -35.42 24.87 8.37
C GLY A 437 -36.12 23.51 8.24
N GLU A 438 -37.25 23.47 7.54
CA GLU A 438 -38.00 22.23 7.31
C GLU A 438 -37.22 21.27 6.40
N ILE A 439 -37.09 20.01 6.84
CA ILE A 439 -36.41 18.95 6.10
C ILE A 439 -37.44 18.04 5.44
N THR A 440 -37.30 17.82 4.15
CA THR A 440 -38.17 16.96 3.35
C THR A 440 -37.35 15.87 2.69
N LYS A 441 -37.80 14.62 2.76
CA LYS A 441 -37.24 13.50 2.02
C LYS A 441 -37.79 13.53 0.58
N LEU A 442 -36.90 13.63 -0.41
CA LEU A 442 -37.31 13.77 -1.82
C LEU A 442 -37.36 12.43 -2.56
N THR A 443 -36.45 11.50 -2.27
CA THR A 443 -36.39 10.19 -2.94
C THR A 443 -36.62 9.04 -1.99
N ASN A 444 -37.26 7.95 -2.47
CA ASN A 444 -37.56 6.75 -1.70
C ASN A 444 -37.60 5.51 -2.61
N SER A 445 -36.50 5.23 -3.29
CA SER A 445 -36.44 4.22 -4.36
C SER A 445 -36.14 2.79 -3.87
N GLY A 446 -35.62 2.63 -2.65
CA GLY A 446 -35.06 1.36 -2.16
C GLY A 446 -33.65 1.07 -2.72
N PHE A 447 -33.04 2.04 -3.40
CA PHE A 447 -31.65 2.04 -3.88
C PHE A 447 -30.87 3.17 -3.18
N THR A 448 -29.57 3.21 -3.42
CA THR A 448 -28.73 4.29 -2.91
C THR A 448 -28.78 5.48 -3.85
N ASP A 449 -29.29 6.62 -3.39
CA ASP A 449 -29.34 7.88 -4.12
C ASP A 449 -28.30 8.86 -3.55
N THR A 450 -27.47 9.45 -4.44
CA THR A 450 -26.36 10.32 -4.02
C THR A 450 -26.07 11.41 -5.04
N TYR A 451 -25.22 12.37 -4.64
CA TYR A 451 -24.71 13.44 -5.50
C TYR A 451 -25.81 14.26 -6.18
N PRO A 452 -26.72 14.88 -5.40
CA PRO A 452 -27.72 15.78 -5.95
C PRO A 452 -27.08 17.10 -6.36
N ILE A 453 -27.39 17.61 -7.57
CA ILE A 453 -26.94 18.90 -8.07
C ILE A 453 -28.15 19.65 -8.62
N ILE A 454 -28.44 20.82 -8.03
CA ILE A 454 -29.58 21.65 -8.40
C ILE A 454 -29.31 22.34 -9.74
N SER A 455 -30.34 22.44 -10.57
CA SER A 455 -30.25 23.17 -11.84
C SER A 455 -30.04 24.67 -11.62
N PRO A 456 -29.43 25.42 -12.57
CA PRO A 456 -29.16 26.81 -12.42
C PRO A 456 -30.40 27.70 -12.18
N ASP A 457 -31.58 27.23 -12.59
CA ASP A 457 -32.87 27.88 -12.35
C ASP A 457 -33.57 27.51 -11.04
N GLY A 458 -32.97 26.56 -10.28
CA GLY A 458 -33.48 26.09 -9.00
C GLY A 458 -34.71 25.19 -9.06
N LYS A 459 -35.20 24.81 -10.26
CA LYS A 459 -36.46 24.07 -10.44
C LYS A 459 -36.30 22.56 -10.42
N ARG A 460 -35.12 22.05 -10.76
CA ARG A 460 -34.82 20.63 -10.91
C ARG A 460 -33.51 20.31 -10.22
N PHE A 461 -33.24 19.03 -10.00
CA PHE A 461 -31.88 18.55 -9.69
C PHE A 461 -31.61 17.23 -10.38
N VAL A 462 -30.34 16.98 -10.71
CA VAL A 462 -29.87 15.66 -11.14
C VAL A 462 -29.23 14.97 -9.96
N PHE A 463 -29.32 13.64 -9.91
CA PHE A 463 -28.70 12.81 -8.89
C PHE A 463 -28.32 11.44 -9.44
N SER A 464 -27.45 10.74 -8.73
CA SER A 464 -27.01 9.40 -9.12
C SER A 464 -27.71 8.36 -8.27
N ARG A 465 -28.34 7.36 -8.92
CA ARG A 465 -28.96 6.19 -8.29
C ARG A 465 -28.18 4.93 -8.57
N SER A 466 -27.93 4.11 -7.55
CA SER A 466 -27.27 2.83 -7.73
C SER A 466 -28.14 1.84 -8.50
N THR A 467 -27.51 0.93 -9.27
CA THR A 467 -28.20 -0.15 -9.99
C THR A 467 -28.48 -1.38 -9.13
N GLU A 468 -28.01 -1.40 -7.90
CA GLU A 468 -28.24 -2.40 -6.86
C GLU A 468 -28.67 -1.67 -5.57
N PRO A 469 -29.37 -2.29 -4.62
CA PRO A 469 -29.89 -1.59 -3.43
C PRO A 469 -28.83 -0.78 -2.70
N TRP A 470 -27.60 -1.31 -2.59
CA TRP A 470 -26.47 -0.58 -2.07
C TRP A 470 -25.23 -0.78 -2.94
N VAL A 471 -24.56 0.31 -3.27
CA VAL A 471 -23.31 0.36 -4.01
C VAL A 471 -22.40 1.38 -3.34
N SER A 472 -21.15 1.02 -3.07
CA SER A 472 -20.13 1.96 -2.61
C SER A 472 -19.90 3.06 -3.64
N LEU A 473 -19.75 4.31 -3.19
CA LEU A 473 -19.39 5.47 -4.01
C LEU A 473 -18.08 5.28 -4.79
N ARG A 474 -17.24 4.35 -4.35
CA ARG A 474 -15.99 3.97 -5.04
C ARG A 474 -16.21 3.09 -6.27
N ASN A 475 -17.36 2.44 -6.39
CA ASN A 475 -17.70 1.64 -7.56
C ASN A 475 -18.43 2.49 -8.60
N MET A 476 -17.69 3.17 -9.44
CA MET A 476 -18.19 4.15 -10.41
C MET A 476 -18.94 3.53 -11.61
N SER A 477 -19.08 2.19 -11.71
CA SER A 477 -19.71 1.52 -12.84
C SER A 477 -21.15 1.08 -12.59
N LYS A 478 -21.69 1.35 -11.41
CA LYS A 478 -22.98 0.82 -10.94
C LYS A 478 -23.99 1.93 -10.65
N TRP A 479 -24.01 2.96 -11.48
CA TRP A 479 -24.82 4.15 -11.26
C TRP A 479 -25.51 4.60 -12.55
N ASP A 480 -26.75 5.08 -12.38
CA ASP A 480 -27.53 5.76 -13.39
C ASP A 480 -27.86 7.18 -12.91
N THR A 481 -27.94 8.13 -13.82
CA THR A 481 -28.30 9.52 -13.51
C THR A 481 -29.80 9.73 -13.72
N TYR A 482 -30.44 10.30 -12.70
CA TYR A 482 -31.85 10.68 -12.69
C TYR A 482 -32.01 12.19 -12.62
N LEU A 483 -33.15 12.67 -13.11
CA LEU A 483 -33.62 14.03 -12.99
C LEU A 483 -34.84 14.06 -12.07
N TYR A 484 -34.90 14.98 -11.12
CA TYR A 484 -36.04 15.24 -10.26
C TYR A 484 -36.57 16.67 -10.49
N ASP A 485 -37.89 16.82 -10.62
CA ASP A 485 -38.58 18.09 -10.79
C ASP A 485 -39.27 18.49 -9.46
N PHE A 486 -38.84 19.61 -8.87
CA PHE A 486 -39.38 20.06 -7.56
C PHE A 486 -40.84 20.50 -7.61
N GLU A 487 -41.33 21.00 -8.73
CA GLU A 487 -42.71 21.44 -8.86
C GLU A 487 -43.67 20.27 -9.04
N LYS A 488 -43.24 19.27 -9.79
CA LYS A 488 -44.05 18.06 -10.05
C LYS A 488 -43.92 17.02 -8.94
N GLY A 489 -42.80 16.99 -8.20
CA GLY A 489 -42.47 15.93 -7.27
C GLY A 489 -42.17 14.60 -7.94
N GLU A 490 -41.76 14.62 -9.20
CA GLU A 490 -41.54 13.44 -10.05
C GLU A 490 -40.07 13.30 -10.44
N GLU A 491 -39.64 12.05 -10.62
CA GLU A 491 -38.31 11.71 -11.08
C GLU A 491 -38.34 10.93 -12.40
N CYS A 492 -37.33 11.11 -13.25
CA CYS A 492 -37.17 10.31 -14.46
C CYS A 492 -35.72 9.93 -14.68
N LEU A 493 -35.49 8.77 -15.31
CA LEU A 493 -34.16 8.33 -15.74
C LEU A 493 -33.65 9.25 -16.84
N LEU A 494 -32.47 9.85 -16.64
CA LEU A 494 -31.85 10.73 -17.62
C LEU A 494 -30.78 10.00 -18.45
N ALA A 495 -29.90 9.24 -17.80
CA ALA A 495 -28.85 8.50 -18.47
C ALA A 495 -28.44 7.24 -17.70
N THR A 496 -28.19 6.13 -18.42
CA THR A 496 -27.65 4.89 -17.85
C THR A 496 -26.13 4.87 -17.84
N ASN A 497 -25.55 4.06 -16.90
CA ASN A 497 -24.10 3.98 -16.71
C ASN A 497 -23.46 5.38 -16.61
N ALA A 498 -24.09 6.25 -15.79
CA ALA A 498 -23.80 7.66 -15.67
C ALA A 498 -23.71 8.04 -14.18
N PHE A 499 -22.59 8.64 -13.75
CA PHE A 499 -22.31 8.94 -12.35
C PHE A 499 -21.81 10.38 -12.16
N MET A 500 -22.18 11.00 -11.04
CA MET A 500 -21.79 12.36 -10.65
C MET A 500 -22.04 13.41 -11.73
N ALA A 501 -23.30 13.56 -12.13
CA ALA A 501 -23.73 14.54 -13.12
C ALA A 501 -23.72 15.95 -12.53
N VAL A 502 -23.26 16.92 -13.32
CA VAL A 502 -23.30 18.35 -13.02
C VAL A 502 -23.97 19.12 -14.17
N TRP A 503 -24.68 20.20 -13.86
CA TRP A 503 -25.31 21.02 -14.86
C TRP A 503 -24.30 21.89 -15.61
N ASP A 504 -24.48 22.02 -16.89
CA ASP A 504 -23.94 23.15 -17.66
C ASP A 504 -24.62 24.44 -17.18
N PRO A 505 -23.89 25.57 -17.07
CA PRO A 505 -24.46 26.84 -16.59
C PRO A 505 -25.68 27.32 -17.35
N SER A 506 -25.86 26.91 -18.62
CA SER A 506 -27.06 27.21 -19.40
C SER A 506 -28.32 26.47 -18.94
N GLY A 507 -28.17 25.42 -18.11
CA GLY A 507 -29.27 24.56 -17.70
C GLY A 507 -29.82 23.62 -18.77
N ARG A 508 -29.17 23.56 -19.95
CA ARG A 508 -29.64 22.80 -21.11
C ARG A 508 -28.96 21.44 -21.25
N SER A 509 -27.84 21.21 -20.58
CA SER A 509 -27.10 19.95 -20.62
C SER A 509 -26.52 19.63 -19.27
N VAL A 510 -26.15 18.37 -19.10
CA VAL A 510 -25.42 17.85 -17.94
C VAL A 510 -24.14 17.17 -18.40
N VAL A 511 -23.14 17.17 -17.53
CA VAL A 511 -21.86 16.48 -17.76
C VAL A 511 -21.69 15.43 -16.67
N PHE A 512 -21.40 14.19 -17.04
CA PHE A 512 -21.26 13.07 -16.12
C PHE A 512 -20.16 12.08 -16.54
N MET A 513 -19.72 11.30 -15.58
CA MET A 513 -18.77 10.19 -15.80
C MET A 513 -19.48 8.95 -16.35
N ARG A 514 -18.82 8.26 -17.27
CA ARG A 514 -19.31 6.98 -17.87
C ARG A 514 -18.18 5.94 -17.92
N ASN A 515 -18.55 4.68 -18.02
CA ASN A 515 -17.62 3.55 -18.22
C ASN A 515 -16.52 3.49 -17.15
N ASN A 516 -16.93 3.47 -15.87
CA ASN A 516 -16.03 3.48 -14.73
C ASN A 516 -15.08 4.69 -14.74
N ALA A 517 -15.64 5.87 -15.04
CA ALA A 517 -14.93 7.15 -15.14
C ALA A 517 -13.82 7.19 -16.22
N SER A 518 -13.86 6.30 -17.21
CA SER A 518 -12.94 6.37 -18.35
C SER A 518 -13.38 7.38 -19.41
N GLU A 519 -14.63 7.82 -19.36
CA GLU A 519 -15.20 8.79 -20.28
C GLU A 519 -15.95 9.88 -19.51
N LEU A 520 -15.88 11.11 -20.01
CA LEU A 520 -16.72 12.22 -19.60
C LEU A 520 -17.66 12.57 -20.76
N VAL A 521 -18.94 12.61 -20.46
CA VAL A 521 -20.01 12.75 -21.44
C VAL A 521 -20.81 14.00 -21.13
N GLN A 522 -21.06 14.82 -22.13
CA GLN A 522 -22.07 15.89 -22.10
C GLN A 522 -23.36 15.38 -22.73
N ALA A 523 -24.46 15.44 -22.02
CA ALA A 523 -25.79 15.06 -22.49
C ALA A 523 -26.68 16.29 -22.59
N THR A 524 -27.08 16.65 -23.81
CA THR A 524 -28.04 17.71 -24.06
C THR A 524 -29.44 17.20 -23.76
N ILE A 525 -30.17 17.92 -22.91
CA ILE A 525 -31.54 17.58 -22.53
C ILE A 525 -32.52 18.10 -23.59
N ILE A 526 -33.34 17.19 -24.11
CA ILE A 526 -34.40 17.49 -25.08
C ILE A 526 -35.74 17.15 -24.41
N GLU A 527 -36.62 18.12 -24.30
CA GLU A 527 -37.95 17.95 -23.73
C GLU A 527 -39.01 18.15 -24.82
N GLU A 528 -39.68 17.09 -25.24
CA GLU A 528 -40.73 17.13 -26.26
C GLU A 528 -41.97 16.39 -25.73
N ASN A 529 -43.13 17.07 -25.77
CA ASN A 529 -44.40 16.49 -25.33
C ASN A 529 -44.39 15.92 -23.89
N GLY A 530 -43.58 16.48 -22.99
CA GLY A 530 -43.42 16.02 -21.62
C GLY A 530 -42.52 14.79 -21.47
N VAL A 531 -41.90 14.34 -22.56
CA VAL A 531 -40.88 13.26 -22.53
C VAL A 531 -39.50 13.91 -22.57
N ILE A 532 -38.66 13.51 -21.64
CA ILE A 532 -37.27 13.95 -21.54
C ILE A 532 -36.37 12.87 -22.15
N THR A 533 -35.54 13.31 -23.10
CA THR A 533 -34.51 12.47 -23.75
C THR A 533 -33.17 13.21 -23.73
N THR A 534 -32.08 12.51 -24.06
CA THR A 534 -30.74 13.12 -24.12
C THR A 534 -30.04 12.82 -25.45
N GLU A 535 -29.27 13.79 -25.92
CA GLU A 535 -28.29 13.61 -26.99
C GLU A 535 -26.88 13.67 -26.37
N ASP A 536 -26.17 12.54 -26.40
CA ASP A 536 -24.92 12.32 -25.71
C ASP A 536 -23.71 12.62 -26.61
N LYS A 537 -22.72 13.33 -26.05
CA LYS A 537 -21.42 13.61 -26.68
C LYS A 537 -20.29 13.33 -25.72
N VAL A 538 -19.36 12.42 -26.07
CA VAL A 538 -18.13 12.22 -25.31
C VAL A 538 -17.23 13.42 -25.50
N ILE A 539 -16.87 14.08 -24.41
CA ILE A 539 -16.00 15.29 -24.40
C ILE A 539 -14.58 14.99 -23.97
N LEU A 540 -14.36 13.97 -23.11
CA LEU A 540 -13.05 13.48 -22.73
C LEU A 540 -13.07 11.95 -22.64
N LYS A 541 -11.92 11.33 -22.96
CA LYS A 541 -11.75 9.88 -22.88
C LYS A 541 -10.33 9.50 -22.48
N SER A 542 -10.21 8.53 -21.57
CA SER A 542 -8.95 7.93 -21.17
C SER A 542 -8.29 7.26 -22.39
N GLY A 543 -7.01 7.52 -22.60
CA GLY A 543 -6.26 7.04 -23.77
C GLY A 543 -6.34 7.95 -25.00
N ILE A 544 -7.13 9.05 -24.94
CA ILE A 544 -7.16 10.09 -25.97
C ILE A 544 -6.57 11.38 -25.38
N ALA A 545 -5.61 11.98 -26.06
CA ALA A 545 -4.95 13.21 -25.61
C ALA A 545 -5.99 14.31 -25.31
N PRO A 546 -5.84 15.05 -24.19
CA PRO A 546 -4.68 15.09 -23.29
C PRO A 546 -4.70 14.06 -22.14
N ILE A 547 -5.67 13.13 -22.10
CA ILE A 547 -5.82 12.15 -21.00
C ILE A 547 -5.07 10.86 -21.33
N VAL A 548 -4.12 10.50 -20.47
CA VAL A 548 -3.31 9.28 -20.60
C VAL A 548 -4.17 8.03 -20.31
N GLU A 549 -3.99 6.96 -21.08
CA GLU A 549 -4.66 5.67 -20.89
C GLU A 549 -4.47 5.13 -19.45
N GLY A 550 -5.53 4.60 -18.86
CA GLY A 550 -5.53 4.13 -17.46
C GLY A 550 -5.73 5.25 -16.44
N THR A 551 -6.19 6.44 -16.88
CA THR A 551 -6.63 7.53 -16.02
C THR A 551 -8.14 7.56 -15.92
N GLN A 552 -8.68 7.66 -14.71
CA GLN A 552 -10.08 7.94 -14.45
C GLN A 552 -10.31 9.46 -14.41
N ILE A 553 -11.40 9.92 -15.03
CA ILE A 553 -11.80 11.33 -15.10
C ILE A 553 -12.99 11.49 -14.16
N THR A 554 -12.75 12.03 -12.96
CA THR A 554 -13.75 12.01 -11.88
C THR A 554 -14.15 13.40 -11.44
N ILE A 555 -15.35 13.50 -10.87
CA ILE A 555 -15.90 14.70 -10.23
C ILE A 555 -15.74 15.93 -11.15
N PRO A 556 -16.48 15.94 -12.27
CA PRO A 556 -16.43 17.07 -13.17
C PRO A 556 -17.15 18.31 -12.58
N ASP A 557 -16.69 19.49 -12.96
CA ASP A 557 -17.47 20.73 -12.83
C ASP A 557 -17.23 21.62 -14.04
N ILE A 558 -18.24 22.37 -14.47
CA ILE A 558 -18.22 23.10 -15.75
C ILE A 558 -18.59 24.56 -15.58
N ASN A 559 -17.92 25.43 -16.35
CA ASN A 559 -18.12 26.88 -16.35
C ASN A 559 -18.26 27.44 -17.79
N ASP A 560 -18.75 28.65 -17.90
CA ASP A 560 -18.89 29.38 -19.18
C ASP A 560 -17.56 29.96 -19.68
N THR A 561 -16.62 30.27 -18.76
CA THR A 561 -15.31 30.85 -19.09
C THR A 561 -14.25 29.81 -19.35
N GLU A 562 -13.23 30.15 -20.15
CA GLU A 562 -12.09 29.29 -20.38
C GLU A 562 -11.01 29.43 -19.27
N PRO A 563 -10.44 28.32 -18.79
CA PRO A 563 -10.78 26.93 -19.12
C PRO A 563 -12.12 26.54 -18.48
N SER A 564 -12.99 25.86 -19.23
CA SER A 564 -14.38 25.66 -18.79
C SER A 564 -14.61 24.46 -17.90
N LEU A 565 -13.71 23.47 -17.90
CA LEU A 565 -13.91 22.21 -17.23
C LEU A 565 -12.86 21.99 -16.13
N LEU A 566 -13.32 21.65 -14.93
CA LEU A 566 -12.50 21.13 -13.84
C LEU A 566 -12.75 19.62 -13.70
N VAL A 567 -11.69 18.86 -13.47
CA VAL A 567 -11.77 17.41 -13.21
C VAL A 567 -10.76 16.99 -12.17
N THR A 568 -11.09 15.97 -11.41
CA THR A 568 -10.13 15.22 -10.61
C THR A 568 -9.67 13.99 -11.40
N LEU A 569 -8.42 13.93 -11.74
CA LEU A 569 -7.81 12.78 -12.42
C LEU A 569 -7.28 11.79 -11.40
N ARG A 570 -7.50 10.50 -11.62
CA ARG A 570 -7.05 9.40 -10.77
C ARG A 570 -6.38 8.29 -11.59
N GLY A 571 -5.43 7.59 -11.01
CA GLY A 571 -4.70 6.53 -11.69
C GLY A 571 -3.36 7.01 -12.25
N ARG A 572 -3.11 6.89 -13.55
CA ARG A 572 -1.84 7.32 -14.15
C ARG A 572 -1.60 8.83 -14.08
N MET A 573 -2.66 9.61 -14.13
CA MET A 573 -2.66 11.03 -13.78
C MET A 573 -3.37 11.13 -12.42
N ASN A 574 -2.78 11.81 -11.45
CA ASN A 574 -3.33 11.90 -10.09
C ASN A 574 -3.22 13.33 -9.55
N TYR A 575 -4.12 14.20 -10.02
CA TYR A 575 -4.18 15.62 -9.66
C TYR A 575 -5.50 16.25 -10.15
N ILE A 576 -5.78 17.46 -9.71
CA ILE A 576 -6.83 18.33 -10.27
C ILE A 576 -6.31 18.98 -11.54
N ALA A 577 -7.11 18.97 -12.58
CA ALA A 577 -6.82 19.63 -13.83
C ALA A 577 -7.96 20.54 -14.28
N SER A 578 -7.59 21.67 -14.89
CA SER A 578 -8.49 22.44 -15.73
C SER A 578 -8.30 22.07 -17.20
N ILE A 579 -9.39 22.05 -17.95
CA ILE A 579 -9.38 21.63 -19.36
C ILE A 579 -10.19 22.64 -20.18
N SER A 580 -9.68 22.96 -21.38
CA SER A 580 -10.39 23.84 -22.31
C SER A 580 -11.69 23.20 -22.81
N LYS A 581 -12.65 24.02 -23.22
CA LYS A 581 -13.97 23.60 -23.72
C LYS A 581 -13.91 22.61 -24.89
N ASP A 582 -12.84 22.72 -25.73
CA ASP A 582 -12.60 21.81 -26.83
C ASP A 582 -11.92 20.48 -26.40
N GLY A 583 -11.64 20.30 -25.11
CA GLY A 583 -11.00 19.10 -24.54
C GLY A 583 -9.52 18.93 -24.87
N LYS A 584 -8.86 19.90 -25.53
CA LYS A 584 -7.49 19.72 -26.07
C LYS A 584 -6.38 20.24 -25.17
N LYS A 585 -6.63 21.29 -24.38
CA LYS A 585 -5.63 21.89 -23.50
C LYS A 585 -5.93 21.48 -22.07
N LEU A 586 -4.93 20.87 -21.42
CA LEU A 586 -4.98 20.49 -20.02
C LEU A 586 -3.92 21.24 -19.24
N GLN A 587 -4.31 21.86 -18.15
CA GLN A 587 -3.44 22.49 -17.16
C GLN A 587 -3.56 21.74 -15.85
N LYS A 588 -2.44 21.24 -15.33
CA LYS A 588 -2.38 20.71 -13.98
C LYS A 588 -2.47 21.86 -12.97
N ILE A 589 -3.37 21.71 -11.99
CA ILE A 589 -3.56 22.69 -10.93
C ILE A 589 -2.77 22.29 -9.67
N ASP A 590 -3.23 21.25 -8.97
CA ASP A 590 -2.65 20.83 -7.70
C ASP A 590 -2.98 19.36 -7.41
N SER A 591 -2.38 18.80 -6.37
CA SER A 591 -2.88 17.58 -5.70
C SER A 591 -4.23 17.89 -5.05
N GLY A 592 -5.06 16.89 -4.81
CA GLY A 592 -6.37 17.07 -4.17
C GLY A 592 -7.51 16.53 -5.00
N CYS A 593 -8.73 16.97 -4.71
CA CYS A 593 -9.95 16.50 -5.38
C CYS A 593 -11.13 17.46 -5.21
N GLN A 594 -12.26 17.12 -5.84
CA GLN A 594 -13.56 17.79 -5.68
C GLN A 594 -13.49 19.30 -5.98
N ALA A 595 -12.85 19.64 -7.11
CA ALA A 595 -12.78 21.02 -7.56
C ALA A 595 -14.13 21.49 -8.07
N VAL A 596 -14.59 22.68 -7.61
CA VAL A 596 -15.87 23.27 -7.97
C VAL A 596 -15.71 24.76 -8.24
N TRP A 597 -16.29 25.25 -9.33
CA TRP A 597 -16.28 26.67 -9.66
C TRP A 597 -17.05 27.49 -8.63
N ARG A 598 -16.51 28.68 -8.30
CA ARG A 598 -17.17 29.56 -7.34
C ARG A 598 -18.53 30.10 -7.87
N LYS A 599 -18.59 30.47 -9.12
CA LYS A 599 -19.80 30.86 -9.84
C LYS A 599 -19.58 30.85 -11.34
N SER A 600 -20.66 30.88 -12.11
CA SER A 600 -20.57 31.03 -13.56
C SER A 600 -19.80 32.30 -13.92
N GLY A 601 -18.89 32.21 -14.88
CA GLY A 601 -18.06 33.33 -15.32
C GLY A 601 -16.85 33.65 -14.44
N SER A 602 -16.61 32.91 -13.33
CA SER A 602 -15.46 33.12 -12.45
C SER A 602 -14.24 32.34 -12.90
N THR A 603 -13.04 32.84 -12.60
CA THR A 603 -11.77 32.10 -12.66
C THR A 603 -11.42 31.43 -11.33
N GLU A 604 -12.16 31.78 -10.27
CA GLU A 604 -11.95 31.17 -8.94
C GLU A 604 -12.76 29.89 -8.77
N PHE A 605 -12.15 28.91 -8.10
CA PHE A 605 -12.77 27.64 -7.71
C PHE A 605 -12.24 27.16 -6.37
N ALA A 606 -13.04 26.38 -5.64
CA ALA A 606 -12.61 25.67 -4.43
C ALA A 606 -12.29 24.22 -4.75
N TYR A 607 -11.42 23.61 -3.92
CA TYR A 607 -11.11 22.20 -3.98
C TYR A 607 -10.66 21.68 -2.62
N MET A 608 -10.69 20.36 -2.45
CA MET A 608 -10.21 19.70 -1.26
C MET A 608 -8.75 19.34 -1.42
N ASN A 609 -7.93 19.67 -0.44
CA ASN A 609 -6.56 19.23 -0.36
C ASN A 609 -6.14 19.01 1.10
N HIS A 610 -5.01 18.35 1.25
CA HIS A 610 -4.44 17.98 2.53
C HIS A 610 -3.24 18.90 2.82
N PRO A 611 -3.28 19.75 3.85
CA PRO A 611 -2.20 20.68 4.14
C PRO A 611 -0.97 20.03 4.78
N GLY A 612 -0.81 18.69 4.69
CA GLY A 612 0.29 17.94 5.29
C GLY A 612 0.15 17.65 6.79
N LYS A 613 -0.99 17.99 7.38
CA LYS A 613 -1.38 17.66 8.76
C LYS A 613 -2.71 16.92 8.68
N GLN A 614 -2.85 15.76 9.04
CA GLN A 614 -3.96 14.80 9.16
C GLN A 614 -5.44 15.26 8.93
N LYS A 615 -5.68 16.45 8.39
CA LYS A 615 -6.99 17.04 8.17
C LYS A 615 -7.10 17.52 6.73
N ASN A 616 -8.26 17.30 6.10
CA ASN A 616 -8.56 17.92 4.81
C ASN A 616 -9.09 19.32 5.04
N SER A 617 -8.77 20.24 4.14
CA SER A 617 -9.20 21.64 4.21
C SER A 617 -9.71 22.09 2.84
N ILE A 618 -10.54 23.12 2.81
CA ILE A 618 -11.01 23.74 1.59
C ILE A 618 -9.96 24.75 1.12
N PHE A 619 -9.48 24.58 -0.10
CA PHE A 619 -8.58 25.52 -0.78
C PHE A 619 -9.33 26.35 -1.79
N LEU A 620 -8.93 27.58 -1.98
CA LEU A 620 -9.40 28.47 -3.05
C LEU A 620 -8.25 28.75 -4.01
N CYS A 621 -8.53 28.68 -5.30
CA CYS A 621 -7.55 28.85 -6.37
C CYS A 621 -8.14 29.73 -7.47
N ASP A 622 -7.33 30.65 -8.00
CA ASP A 622 -7.57 31.22 -9.32
C ASP A 622 -6.95 30.28 -10.36
N VAL A 623 -7.72 29.85 -11.34
CA VAL A 623 -7.25 28.94 -12.40
C VAL A 623 -6.08 29.52 -13.20
N LEU A 624 -5.92 30.83 -13.19
CA LEU A 624 -4.84 31.55 -13.87
C LEU A 624 -3.55 31.62 -13.03
N ASP A 625 -3.64 31.40 -11.69
CA ASP A 625 -2.50 31.48 -10.76
C ASP A 625 -2.48 30.28 -9.75
N PRO A 626 -2.34 29.03 -10.24
CA PRO A 626 -2.22 27.86 -9.36
C PRO A 626 -0.82 27.77 -8.70
N PRO A 627 -0.68 27.06 -7.55
CA PRO A 627 -1.71 26.33 -6.81
C PRO A 627 -2.53 27.23 -5.89
N GLY A 628 -3.68 26.71 -5.42
CA GLY A 628 -4.53 27.41 -4.46
C GLY A 628 -3.95 27.52 -3.05
N LYS A 629 -4.64 28.29 -2.20
CA LYS A 629 -4.29 28.51 -0.80
C LYS A 629 -5.42 28.03 0.10
N ILE A 630 -5.10 27.67 1.34
CA ILE A 630 -6.11 27.33 2.35
C ILE A 630 -7.11 28.48 2.47
N PHE A 631 -8.35 28.18 2.17
CA PHE A 631 -9.47 29.10 2.27
C PHE A 631 -10.19 28.94 3.61
N PHE A 632 -10.43 27.66 4.00
CA PHE A 632 -11.10 27.33 5.24
C PHE A 632 -10.56 26.01 5.80
N ASP A 633 -10.34 25.99 7.12
CA ASP A 633 -9.89 24.84 7.91
C ASP A 633 -10.56 24.97 9.28
N SER A 634 -11.51 24.10 9.60
CA SER A 634 -12.28 24.16 10.82
C SER A 634 -11.44 23.81 12.04
N GLU A 635 -11.56 24.60 13.11
CA GLU A 635 -10.95 24.33 14.40
C GLU A 635 -11.85 23.44 15.30
N SER A 636 -13.07 23.09 14.82
CA SER A 636 -14.02 22.23 15.53
C SER A 636 -13.63 20.75 15.46
N ASP A 637 -14.36 19.88 16.18
CA ASP A 637 -14.23 18.44 16.07
C ASP A 637 -14.54 17.96 14.65
N TYR A 638 -15.41 18.63 13.91
CA TYR A 638 -15.69 18.42 12.48
C TYR A 638 -14.62 19.10 11.62
N SER A 639 -13.48 18.48 11.48
CA SER A 639 -12.28 19.06 10.88
C SER A 639 -11.78 18.32 9.63
N HIS A 640 -12.61 17.42 9.09
CA HIS A 640 -12.38 16.79 7.80
C HIS A 640 -13.41 17.32 6.80
N GLU A 641 -13.12 18.46 6.16
CA GLU A 641 -14.00 19.10 5.21
C GLU A 641 -14.00 18.35 3.87
N TYR A 642 -15.21 18.19 3.29
CA TYR A 642 -15.45 17.52 2.01
C TYR A 642 -16.64 18.13 1.27
N PHE A 643 -16.80 17.81 0.01
CA PHE A 643 -17.98 18.09 -0.81
C PHE A 643 -18.34 19.58 -0.92
N PRO A 644 -17.38 20.49 -1.16
CA PRO A 644 -17.70 21.91 -1.28
C PRO A 644 -18.61 22.18 -2.48
N ARG A 645 -19.62 23.05 -2.31
CA ARG A 645 -20.47 23.58 -3.39
C ARG A 645 -20.86 25.01 -3.08
N PHE A 646 -20.68 25.88 -4.08
CA PHE A 646 -21.09 27.27 -3.95
C PHE A 646 -22.54 27.49 -4.39
N SER A 647 -23.20 28.47 -3.78
CA SER A 647 -24.42 29.02 -4.32
C SER A 647 -24.20 29.69 -5.72
N PRO A 648 -25.21 29.81 -6.56
CA PRO A 648 -25.06 30.38 -7.91
C PRO A 648 -24.42 31.78 -7.95
N ASP A 649 -24.63 32.61 -6.92
CA ASP A 649 -24.00 33.92 -6.76
C ASP A 649 -22.56 33.86 -6.23
N GLY A 650 -22.12 32.73 -5.69
CA GLY A 650 -20.81 32.53 -5.08
C GLY A 650 -20.62 33.19 -3.71
N GLU A 651 -21.70 33.61 -3.06
CA GLU A 651 -21.67 34.25 -1.73
C GLU A 651 -21.77 33.23 -0.58
N TRP A 652 -22.34 32.07 -0.84
CA TRP A 652 -22.50 30.98 0.12
C TRP A 652 -21.79 29.72 -0.34
N LEU A 653 -21.28 28.94 0.62
CA LEU A 653 -20.67 27.65 0.39
C LEU A 653 -21.31 26.61 1.32
N VAL A 654 -21.80 25.51 0.77
CA VAL A 654 -22.14 24.32 1.54
C VAL A 654 -21.02 23.29 1.42
N TYR A 655 -20.77 22.58 2.52
CA TYR A 655 -19.78 21.50 2.56
C TYR A 655 -20.19 20.46 3.58
N GLY A 656 -19.64 19.24 3.46
CA GLY A 656 -19.73 18.23 4.48
C GLY A 656 -18.47 18.22 5.33
N ALA A 657 -18.59 17.91 6.61
CA ALA A 657 -17.42 17.68 7.47
C ALA A 657 -17.67 16.53 8.44
N SER A 658 -16.63 15.74 8.74
CA SER A 658 -16.68 14.63 9.65
C SER A 658 -15.71 14.77 10.81
N THR A 659 -15.94 14.01 11.90
CA THR A 659 -15.03 13.97 13.05
C THR A 659 -13.92 12.93 12.89
N GLY A 660 -14.16 11.86 12.14
CA GLY A 660 -13.38 10.63 12.18
C GLY A 660 -12.65 10.22 10.91
N GLY A 661 -12.53 11.06 9.89
CA GLY A 661 -11.78 10.69 8.69
C GLY A 661 -12.46 11.02 7.37
N HIS A 662 -12.05 10.34 6.29
CA HIS A 662 -12.46 10.67 4.91
C HIS A 662 -13.18 9.52 4.18
N GLU A 663 -13.69 8.51 4.92
CA GLU A 663 -14.45 7.42 4.30
C GLU A 663 -15.83 7.92 3.87
N GLN A 664 -16.04 8.01 2.56
CA GLN A 664 -17.25 8.63 2.00
C GLN A 664 -18.51 7.79 2.21
N ASP A 665 -18.37 6.47 2.36
CA ASP A 665 -19.52 5.57 2.51
C ASP A 665 -20.01 5.46 3.96
N SER A 666 -19.16 5.72 4.98
CA SER A 666 -19.44 5.35 6.37
C SER A 666 -19.07 6.38 7.43
N CYS A 667 -18.39 7.49 7.09
CA CYS A 667 -18.10 8.54 8.09
C CYS A 667 -19.35 9.32 8.49
N ASP A 668 -19.26 9.94 9.66
CA ASP A 668 -20.27 10.77 10.31
C ASP A 668 -20.33 12.19 9.71
N TYR A 669 -20.41 12.30 8.39
CA TYR A 669 -20.49 13.61 7.76
C TYR A 669 -21.76 14.35 8.16
N GLU A 670 -21.60 15.62 8.48
CA GLU A 670 -22.67 16.58 8.68
C GLU A 670 -22.53 17.74 7.68
N ILE A 671 -23.64 18.36 7.34
CA ILE A 671 -23.66 19.47 6.38
C ILE A 671 -23.51 20.80 7.11
N PHE A 672 -22.69 21.66 6.54
CA PHE A 672 -22.45 23.04 7.00
C PHE A 672 -22.73 24.04 5.89
N LEU A 673 -23.25 25.20 6.27
CA LEU A 673 -23.42 26.37 5.41
C LEU A 673 -22.45 27.46 5.90
N MET A 674 -21.70 28.05 4.98
CA MET A 674 -20.74 29.12 5.25
C MET A 674 -21.02 30.34 4.42
N ASN A 675 -20.97 31.53 5.03
CA ASN A 675 -20.88 32.79 4.29
C ASN A 675 -19.42 32.96 3.81
N VAL A 676 -19.22 33.11 2.53
CA VAL A 676 -17.88 33.11 1.89
C VAL A 676 -17.03 34.32 2.31
N GLU A 677 -17.65 35.48 2.53
CA GLU A 677 -16.96 36.72 2.92
C GLU A 677 -16.57 36.71 4.39
N THR A 678 -17.53 36.44 5.29
CA THR A 678 -17.30 36.47 6.74
C THR A 678 -16.68 35.18 7.29
N LYS A 679 -16.74 34.07 6.55
CA LYS A 679 -16.34 32.71 6.94
C LYS A 679 -17.07 32.20 8.19
N GLN A 680 -18.16 32.81 8.56
CA GLN A 680 -19.04 32.28 9.59
C GLN A 680 -19.74 31.04 9.06
N THR A 681 -19.88 30.02 9.91
CA THR A 681 -20.46 28.74 9.56
C THR A 681 -21.69 28.43 10.40
N LEU A 682 -22.66 27.74 9.82
CA LEU A 682 -23.84 27.19 10.46
C LEU A 682 -23.91 25.68 10.19
N ARG A 683 -24.04 24.85 11.22
CA ARG A 683 -24.33 23.43 11.05
C ARG A 683 -25.78 23.25 10.64
N ILE A 684 -26.01 22.49 9.57
CA ILE A 684 -27.33 22.27 8.97
C ILE A 684 -27.97 20.98 9.46
N THR A 685 -27.17 19.91 9.58
CA THR A 685 -27.67 18.59 10.00
C THR A 685 -27.13 18.19 11.36
N TYR A 686 -27.92 17.41 12.12
CA TYR A 686 -27.60 16.97 13.49
C TYR A 686 -28.01 15.51 13.66
N ASN A 687 -27.13 14.60 13.32
CA ASN A 687 -27.35 13.16 13.47
C ASN A 687 -26.02 12.39 13.42
N THR A 688 -26.07 11.07 13.57
CA THR A 688 -24.89 10.20 13.45
C THR A 688 -24.86 9.44 12.12
N SER A 689 -25.65 9.88 11.15
CA SER A 689 -25.72 9.32 9.82
C SER A 689 -24.62 9.90 8.93
N ASN A 690 -24.49 9.38 7.72
CA ASN A 690 -23.65 9.97 6.71
C ASN A 690 -24.48 10.94 5.87
N ASP A 691 -24.34 12.24 6.14
CA ASP A 691 -24.93 13.33 5.38
C ASP A 691 -23.85 13.90 4.46
N SER A 692 -23.95 13.66 3.15
CA SER A 692 -22.85 13.91 2.20
C SER A 692 -23.33 14.52 0.89
N TRP A 693 -22.40 15.06 0.11
CA TRP A 693 -22.63 15.63 -1.21
C TRP A 693 -23.73 16.68 -1.22
N PRO A 694 -23.62 17.75 -0.41
CA PRO A 694 -24.61 18.82 -0.43
C PRO A 694 -24.52 19.65 -1.70
N ASP A 695 -25.64 20.28 -2.08
CA ASP A 695 -25.70 21.37 -3.03
C ASP A 695 -26.69 22.44 -2.56
N ILE A 696 -26.54 23.68 -3.02
CA ILE A 696 -27.30 24.83 -2.55
C ILE A 696 -27.83 25.69 -3.71
N PHE A 697 -29.07 26.13 -3.58
CA PHE A 697 -29.65 27.17 -4.40
C PHE A 697 -30.20 28.27 -3.50
N VAL A 698 -29.75 29.51 -3.73
CA VAL A 698 -30.23 30.71 -3.05
C VAL A 698 -30.99 31.53 -4.05
N SER A 699 -32.23 31.87 -3.73
CA SER A 699 -33.02 32.78 -4.53
C SER A 699 -32.80 34.20 -4.03
N ASN A 700 -32.12 35.04 -4.80
CA ASN A 700 -32.02 36.44 -4.49
C ASN A 700 -33.37 37.12 -4.82
N ILE A 701 -34.21 37.34 -3.80
CA ILE A 701 -35.31 38.28 -3.91
C ILE A 701 -34.71 39.67 -3.67
N LYS A 702 -34.35 40.33 -4.76
CA LYS A 702 -34.15 41.79 -4.75
C LYS A 702 -35.47 42.51 -4.89
#